data_6c960b36614dd4c61bc98c06d845d7c0
#
_entry.id   6c960b36614dd4c61bc98c06d845d7c0
#
_cell.length_a   1.000
_cell.length_b   1.000
_cell.length_c   1.000
_cell.angle_alpha   90.00
_cell.angle_beta   90.00
_cell.angle_gamma   90.00
#
_symmetry.space_group_name_H-M   'P 1'
#
loop_
_entity.id
_entity.type
_entity.pdbx_description
1 polymer ?
#
loop_
_entity_poly.entity_id
_entity_poly.type
_entity_poly.pdbx_seq_one_letter_code
_entity_poly.pdbx_strand_id
1 'polypeptide(L)'
;MKRFFLLSFFLSFGLYSQDYFIVNDGVKTKEYGNTAFTNANIYTDKGVISNSTLIINDGKIINYGRNIDIPKNTVIYDLGGRYIYPSFVETFSNFGIEKYSRSDFSRSSQYEPSRKGYYWNDHILSDYNAFDNYIYNKSDADKMRKMGFGVVNSNSNDGVHRGTSFTVALIDDKNESYRLIQDKSSEYYSFSKSSRYNQSYPNSTMGAIALIRQLFHDANWYSQGVSNTKDLALEALIENKDLPKFFDAGEKLNVIRAAKLSNEFNLNFVIKGSGKEYENIRELKKFDNTIIVPINFPKAYDVSNPLLNKKLTINQLRYWNQAPANLKILDENNIEFIVTSSGINRTDDFLENLRTAVKHGLNIKKAIESLTIVPARSLNLGDKLGKIEKNFLANFIITSGPLFDDETEIDENWVKGNRHIINPVNTVNFDGEYEININGNNYNLIISNSQDNINTRVKKDSINLKSKTSLQDDWLYLTIFDEYKSKASYAQLSAKIISENTISGLGIDFNNDEFKFKTTSNRKLKKSKGEDLRLEAQKVSKLTYPNVGFGLTEVPKSKSIHFKNATLWTNEDLGIVENYDILISKGKIVEIGKDINTPPGYEVVDATGKHITSGIIDEHSHMAASSINEGGHNSSAEVSIMDVINPDDVNIYRNLAGGVTTVQILHGSANPIGGQSAIIKLKWGSEIEDMFFEGAAPFIKFALGENVKQSNWG
;
A
#
# COMPACT_ATOMS: atom_id res chain seq x y z
N MET A 1 -23.79 37.96 80.04
CA MET A 1 -23.25 36.98 79.16
C MET A 1 -24.27 36.63 78.09
N LYS A 2 -24.23 37.28 76.95
CA LYS A 2 -25.07 36.95 75.76
C LYS A 2 -24.19 36.47 74.67
N ARG A 3 -24.29 35.20 74.31
CA ARG A 3 -23.58 34.60 73.16
C ARG A 3 -24.30 35.00 71.88
N PHE A 4 -23.63 35.73 71.07
CA PHE A 4 -24.04 35.99 69.69
C PHE A 4 -23.68 34.75 68.86
N PHE A 5 -24.68 34.12 68.29
CA PHE A 5 -24.50 33.10 67.22
C PHE A 5 -24.51 33.82 65.90
N LEU A 6 -23.37 33.88 65.28
CA LEU A 6 -23.23 34.39 63.88
C LEU A 6 -23.53 33.22 62.94
N LEU A 7 -24.71 33.24 62.35
CA LEU A 7 -25.12 32.29 61.32
C LEU A 7 -24.52 32.79 60.02
N SER A 8 -23.37 32.24 59.61
CA SER A 8 -22.79 32.48 58.27
C SER A 8 -23.59 31.67 57.28
N PHE A 9 -24.45 32.38 56.57
CA PHE A 9 -25.14 31.86 55.39
C PHE A 9 -24.11 31.77 54.24
N PHE A 10 -23.56 30.56 54.00
CA PHE A 10 -22.81 30.28 52.78
C PHE A 10 -23.80 30.21 51.61
N LEU A 11 -24.02 31.34 50.96
CA LEU A 11 -24.54 31.36 49.62
C LEU A 11 -23.46 30.72 48.71
N SER A 12 -23.67 29.45 48.40
CA SER A 12 -23.00 28.81 47.27
C SER A 12 -23.52 29.45 45.97
N PHE A 13 -22.90 30.57 45.60
CA PHE A 13 -22.93 30.98 44.19
C PHE A 13 -22.20 29.87 43.45
N GLY A 14 -22.96 29.07 42.72
CA GLY A 14 -22.40 28.28 41.64
C GLY A 14 -21.69 29.26 40.74
N LEU A 15 -20.35 29.26 40.79
CA LEU A 15 -19.54 29.82 39.77
C LEU A 15 -19.82 28.96 38.53
N TYR A 16 -20.88 29.31 37.80
CA TYR A 16 -20.87 29.08 36.40
C TYR A 16 -19.66 29.88 35.91
N SER A 17 -18.55 29.21 35.69
CA SER A 17 -17.50 29.71 34.82
C SER A 17 -18.25 30.02 33.53
N GLN A 18 -18.62 31.25 33.32
CA GLN A 18 -18.92 31.74 32.00
C GLN A 18 -17.67 31.37 31.24
N ASP A 19 -17.78 30.62 30.14
CA ASP A 19 -16.79 30.53 29.15
C ASP A 19 -16.57 31.96 28.64
N TYR A 20 -15.73 32.69 29.34
CA TYR A 20 -15.39 34.10 29.05
C TYR A 20 -14.56 34.21 27.78
N PHE A 21 -14.20 33.09 27.19
CA PHE A 21 -13.59 32.93 25.90
C PHE A 21 -14.53 32.17 24.97
N ILE A 22 -15.77 32.62 24.83
CA ILE A 22 -16.39 32.52 23.52
C ILE A 22 -15.40 33.27 22.64
N VAL A 23 -14.74 32.52 21.78
CA VAL A 23 -13.85 33.08 20.76
C VAL A 23 -14.68 34.10 19.98
N ASN A 24 -14.58 35.36 20.35
CA ASN A 24 -15.43 36.43 19.84
C ASN A 24 -14.73 37.18 18.71
N ASP A 25 -13.88 36.51 18.00
CA ASP A 25 -13.06 37.02 16.90
C ASP A 25 -13.71 36.75 15.52
N GLY A 26 -15.04 36.65 15.49
CA GLY A 26 -15.81 36.47 14.27
C GLY A 26 -15.73 35.06 13.71
N VAL A 27 -15.20 34.10 14.45
CA VAL A 27 -15.30 32.68 14.13
C VAL A 27 -16.76 32.27 14.30
N LYS A 28 -17.48 32.20 13.21
CA LYS A 28 -18.82 31.61 13.21
C LYS A 28 -18.68 30.18 13.72
N THR A 29 -19.25 29.89 14.89
CA THR A 29 -19.48 28.51 15.29
C THR A 29 -20.22 27.86 14.12
N LYS A 30 -19.66 26.82 13.54
CA LYS A 30 -20.38 26.02 12.54
C LYS A 30 -21.57 25.42 13.24
N GLU A 31 -22.76 26.03 13.07
CA GLU A 31 -23.98 25.35 13.39
C GLU A 31 -24.14 24.22 12.39
N TYR A 32 -23.77 23.01 12.77
CA TYR A 32 -24.03 21.82 11.99
C TYR A 32 -25.54 21.55 12.06
N GLY A 33 -26.29 22.17 11.16
CA GLY A 33 -27.68 21.80 10.90
C GLY A 33 -27.74 20.38 10.32
N ASN A 34 -28.94 19.79 10.36
CA ASN A 34 -29.14 18.53 9.64
C ASN A 34 -28.92 18.73 8.14
N THR A 35 -28.23 17.78 7.53
CA THR A 35 -28.09 17.69 6.07
C THR A 35 -28.63 16.34 5.60
N ALA A 36 -29.49 16.35 4.58
CA ALA A 36 -30.08 15.15 3.99
C ALA A 36 -29.69 15.02 2.52
N PHE A 37 -29.30 13.83 2.12
CA PHE A 37 -29.00 13.42 0.75
C PHE A 37 -30.12 12.50 0.27
N THR A 38 -30.97 12.99 -0.60
CA THR A 38 -32.16 12.26 -1.10
C THR A 38 -31.91 11.65 -2.48
N ASN A 39 -32.77 10.74 -2.91
CA ASN A 39 -32.67 10.04 -4.19
C ASN A 39 -31.31 9.39 -4.44
N ALA A 40 -30.68 8.84 -3.38
CA ALA A 40 -29.38 8.22 -3.40
C ALA A 40 -29.45 6.70 -3.55
N ASN A 41 -28.41 6.10 -4.12
CA ASN A 41 -28.11 4.67 -4.04
C ASN A 41 -27.01 4.48 -2.98
N ILE A 42 -27.36 4.00 -1.79
CA ILE A 42 -26.45 3.92 -0.65
C ILE A 42 -25.86 2.51 -0.57
N TYR A 43 -24.52 2.40 -0.66
CA TYR A 43 -23.80 1.16 -0.45
C TYR A 43 -23.65 0.88 1.04
N THR A 44 -24.06 -0.33 1.45
CA THR A 44 -23.90 -0.85 2.81
C THR A 44 -23.24 -2.23 2.77
N ASP A 45 -22.85 -2.77 3.91
CA ASP A 45 -22.32 -4.14 4.02
C ASP A 45 -23.29 -5.23 3.54
N LYS A 46 -24.60 -4.90 3.47
CA LYS A 46 -25.67 -5.77 2.98
C LYS A 46 -26.00 -5.55 1.49
N GLY A 47 -25.33 -4.63 0.83
CA GLY A 47 -25.56 -4.27 -0.58
C GLY A 47 -26.07 -2.84 -0.75
N VAL A 48 -26.50 -2.51 -1.98
CA VAL A 48 -26.98 -1.18 -2.33
C VAL A 48 -28.46 -1.03 -2.00
N ILE A 49 -28.81 0.04 -1.27
CA ILE A 49 -30.19 0.45 -1.02
C ILE A 49 -30.52 1.59 -1.97
N SER A 50 -31.28 1.31 -3.02
CA SER A 50 -31.65 2.30 -4.04
C SER A 50 -32.76 3.22 -3.55
N ASN A 51 -32.81 4.44 -4.11
CA ASN A 51 -33.79 5.48 -3.83
C ASN A 51 -33.94 5.74 -2.34
N SER A 52 -32.84 6.04 -1.70
CA SER A 52 -32.69 6.18 -0.26
C SER A 52 -32.27 7.59 0.14
N THR A 53 -32.38 7.88 1.42
CA THR A 53 -31.93 9.12 2.04
C THR A 53 -30.86 8.82 3.08
N LEU A 54 -29.80 9.63 3.10
CA LEU A 54 -28.81 9.68 4.18
C LEU A 54 -28.97 11.01 4.92
N ILE A 55 -29.04 10.97 6.27
CA ILE A 55 -29.10 12.17 7.12
C ILE A 55 -27.86 12.23 7.99
N ILE A 56 -27.19 13.37 7.98
CA ILE A 56 -26.03 13.65 8.82
C ILE A 56 -26.28 14.88 9.69
N ASN A 57 -25.64 14.89 10.87
CA ASN A 57 -25.58 16.05 11.77
C ASN A 57 -24.29 16.01 12.57
N ASP A 58 -23.68 17.16 12.81
CA ASP A 58 -22.46 17.32 13.60
C ASP A 58 -21.37 16.28 13.24
N GLY A 59 -21.12 16.14 11.95
CA GLY A 59 -20.10 15.22 11.43
C GLY A 59 -20.38 13.73 11.61
N LYS A 60 -21.62 13.35 12.01
CA LYS A 60 -22.04 11.96 12.20
C LYS A 60 -23.25 11.60 11.35
N ILE A 61 -23.35 10.33 11.02
CA ILE A 61 -24.52 9.74 10.37
C ILE A 61 -25.62 9.56 11.44
N ILE A 62 -26.78 10.16 11.20
CA ILE A 62 -27.95 10.09 12.10
C ILE A 62 -28.89 8.98 11.69
N ASN A 63 -29.18 8.88 10.39
CA ASN A 63 -30.07 7.87 9.85
C ASN A 63 -29.83 7.67 8.35
N TYR A 64 -30.19 6.51 7.85
CA TYR A 64 -30.17 6.22 6.41
C TYR A 64 -31.20 5.14 6.04
N GLY A 65 -31.70 5.16 4.82
CA GLY A 65 -32.62 4.15 4.30
C GLY A 65 -33.71 4.73 3.41
N ARG A 66 -34.70 3.88 3.10
CA ARG A 66 -35.87 4.29 2.34
C ARG A 66 -36.93 4.89 3.29
N ASN A 67 -37.68 5.87 2.80
CA ASN A 67 -38.84 6.44 3.48
C ASN A 67 -38.55 6.88 4.94
N ILE A 68 -37.41 7.50 5.16
CA ILE A 68 -37.08 8.07 6.48
C ILE A 68 -37.58 9.52 6.59
N ASP A 69 -38.04 9.89 7.76
CA ASP A 69 -38.49 11.25 8.02
C ASP A 69 -37.29 12.21 8.06
N ILE A 70 -37.36 13.28 7.28
CA ILE A 70 -36.36 14.34 7.27
C ILE A 70 -36.72 15.38 8.31
N PRO A 71 -35.86 15.68 9.29
CA PRO A 71 -36.12 16.69 10.30
C PRO A 71 -36.39 18.08 9.70
N LYS A 72 -37.18 18.91 10.40
CA LYS A 72 -37.38 20.30 10.00
C LYS A 72 -36.03 21.06 10.00
N ASN A 73 -35.90 22.06 9.15
CA ASN A 73 -34.70 22.89 8.97
C ASN A 73 -33.47 22.10 8.51
N THR A 74 -33.66 21.05 7.73
CA THR A 74 -32.61 20.25 7.12
C THR A 74 -32.22 20.84 5.75
N VAL A 75 -30.94 20.95 5.47
CA VAL A 75 -30.43 21.24 4.11
C VAL A 75 -30.55 19.98 3.28
N ILE A 76 -31.19 20.06 2.14
CA ILE A 76 -31.46 18.90 1.28
C ILE A 76 -30.62 18.99 0.00
N TYR A 77 -29.87 17.93 -0.27
CA TYR A 77 -29.19 17.66 -1.54
C TYR A 77 -29.89 16.51 -2.26
N ASP A 78 -30.49 16.79 -3.41
CA ASP A 78 -31.04 15.75 -4.26
C ASP A 78 -29.93 15.18 -5.14
N LEU A 79 -29.61 13.90 -4.96
CA LEU A 79 -28.52 13.24 -5.68
C LEU A 79 -28.93 12.65 -7.04
N GLY A 80 -30.22 12.65 -7.37
CA GLY A 80 -30.69 12.22 -8.70
C GLY A 80 -30.25 10.81 -9.11
N GLY A 81 -30.13 9.88 -8.16
CA GLY A 81 -29.73 8.49 -8.43
C GLY A 81 -28.22 8.22 -8.31
N ARG A 82 -27.41 9.20 -7.90
CA ARG A 82 -25.98 8.99 -7.61
C ARG A 82 -25.77 8.03 -6.46
N TYR A 83 -24.53 7.51 -6.36
CA TYR A 83 -24.17 6.52 -5.35
C TYR A 83 -23.43 7.16 -4.17
N ILE A 84 -23.68 6.63 -2.99
CA ILE A 84 -22.93 6.95 -1.77
C ILE A 84 -22.17 5.71 -1.32
N TYR A 85 -20.85 5.82 -1.17
CA TYR A 85 -19.98 4.81 -0.59
C TYR A 85 -19.27 5.38 0.65
N PRO A 86 -18.88 4.57 1.64
CA PRO A 86 -17.98 5.05 2.69
C PRO A 86 -16.70 5.61 2.07
N SER A 87 -16.18 6.74 2.59
CA SER A 87 -14.84 7.20 2.21
C SER A 87 -13.79 6.17 2.60
N PHE A 88 -12.73 6.09 1.81
CA PHE A 88 -11.63 5.16 2.04
C PHE A 88 -10.78 5.58 3.23
N VAL A 89 -10.12 4.60 3.85
CA VAL A 89 -9.20 4.78 4.97
C VAL A 89 -7.80 4.33 4.53
N GLU A 90 -6.86 5.27 4.45
CA GLU A 90 -5.47 4.95 4.16
C GLU A 90 -4.75 4.55 5.44
N THR A 91 -4.15 3.36 5.46
CA THR A 91 -3.43 2.84 6.63
C THR A 91 -1.93 3.02 6.57
N PHE A 92 -1.37 3.27 5.39
CA PHE A 92 0.07 3.36 5.19
C PHE A 92 0.45 4.65 4.48
N SER A 93 0.73 5.69 5.25
CA SER A 93 1.07 7.01 4.73
C SER A 93 2.10 7.72 5.62
N ASN A 94 2.77 8.71 5.06
CA ASN A 94 3.56 9.70 5.78
C ASN A 94 2.95 11.12 5.63
N PHE A 95 1.64 11.19 5.47
CA PHE A 95 0.92 12.44 5.30
C PHE A 95 1.18 13.42 6.46
N GLY A 96 1.64 14.62 6.13
CA GLY A 96 1.94 15.66 7.12
C GLY A 96 3.19 15.41 7.97
N ILE A 97 4.00 14.39 7.65
CA ILE A 97 5.28 14.13 8.30
C ILE A 97 6.41 14.58 7.38
N GLU A 98 7.29 15.40 7.90
CA GLU A 98 8.47 15.85 7.17
C GLU A 98 9.42 14.66 6.92
N LYS A 99 9.96 14.59 5.69
CA LYS A 99 10.99 13.62 5.36
C LYS A 99 12.31 14.08 5.93
N TYR A 100 12.92 13.21 6.72
CA TYR A 100 14.26 13.46 7.22
C TYR A 100 15.29 13.40 6.08
N SER A 101 16.18 14.38 6.02
CA SER A 101 17.35 14.32 5.17
C SER A 101 18.38 13.39 5.80
N ARG A 102 19.11 12.66 4.96
CA ARG A 102 20.22 11.83 5.43
C ARG A 102 21.25 12.72 6.14
N SER A 103 21.67 12.32 7.34
CA SER A 103 22.76 13.01 8.03
C SER A 103 24.04 12.88 7.21
N ASP A 104 24.92 13.88 7.30
CA ASP A 104 26.22 13.85 6.67
C ASP A 104 27.01 12.62 7.16
N PHE A 105 27.70 11.97 6.21
CA PHE A 105 28.41 10.72 6.47
C PHE A 105 29.60 10.99 7.43
N SER A 106 29.38 10.77 8.72
CA SER A 106 30.46 10.68 9.69
C SER A 106 30.71 9.20 10.05
N ARG A 107 31.94 8.86 10.46
CA ARG A 107 32.23 7.52 10.98
C ARG A 107 31.37 7.27 12.21
N SER A 108 30.58 6.18 12.15
CA SER A 108 29.62 5.85 13.20
C SER A 108 30.24 4.96 14.26
N SER A 109 29.91 5.23 15.51
CA SER A 109 30.14 4.29 16.58
C SER A 109 29.37 2.99 16.36
N GLN A 110 29.97 1.85 16.69
CA GLN A 110 29.27 0.56 16.60
C GLN A 110 28.27 0.36 17.76
N TYR A 111 28.65 0.80 18.96
CA TYR A 111 27.94 0.46 20.20
C TYR A 111 27.42 1.65 20.99
N GLU A 112 27.98 2.85 20.79
CA GLU A 112 27.53 4.02 21.53
C GLU A 112 26.31 4.65 20.82
N PRO A 113 25.13 4.68 21.48
CA PRO A 113 23.99 5.39 20.95
C PRO A 113 24.22 6.89 21.01
N SER A 114 23.68 7.63 20.05
CA SER A 114 23.70 9.09 20.06
C SER A 114 22.75 9.68 21.12
N ARG A 115 21.76 8.91 21.58
CA ARG A 115 20.73 9.31 22.55
C ARG A 115 20.93 8.62 23.89
N LYS A 116 21.34 9.37 24.91
CA LYS A 116 21.51 8.83 26.28
C LYS A 116 20.13 8.66 26.96
N GLY A 117 19.95 7.53 27.65
CA GLY A 117 18.69 7.18 28.32
C GLY A 117 17.64 6.56 27.40
N TYR A 118 18.00 6.25 26.17
CA TYR A 118 17.21 5.51 25.20
C TYR A 118 17.89 4.20 24.83
N TYR A 119 17.23 3.39 24.00
CA TYR A 119 17.74 2.08 23.60
C TYR A 119 19.16 2.19 22.99
N TRP A 120 19.96 1.14 23.21
CA TRP A 120 21.36 1.09 22.76
C TRP A 120 21.53 1.22 21.23
N ASN A 121 20.48 0.97 20.46
CA ASN A 121 20.49 1.10 19.02
C ASN A 121 19.62 2.28 18.56
N ASP A 122 20.24 3.23 17.86
CA ASP A 122 19.62 4.49 17.43
C ASP A 122 18.54 4.30 16.36
N HIS A 123 18.41 3.12 15.75
CA HIS A 123 17.38 2.82 14.77
C HIS A 123 16.07 2.30 15.40
N ILE A 124 16.05 2.18 16.73
CA ILE A 124 14.86 1.90 17.54
C ILE A 124 14.32 3.23 18.09
N LEU A 125 13.18 3.65 17.59
CA LEU A 125 12.56 4.94 17.88
C LEU A 125 11.19 4.74 18.55
N SER A 126 11.09 3.83 19.52
CA SER A 126 9.81 3.49 20.18
C SER A 126 9.16 4.68 20.88
N ASP A 127 10.00 5.63 21.34
CA ASP A 127 9.60 6.88 22.00
C ASP A 127 9.10 7.95 21.03
N TYR A 128 9.26 7.77 19.72
CA TYR A 128 8.80 8.75 18.73
C TYR A 128 7.29 8.69 18.54
N ASN A 129 6.62 9.82 18.75
CA ASN A 129 5.21 9.97 18.40
C ASN A 129 5.09 10.83 17.13
N ALA A 130 4.54 10.25 16.07
CA ALA A 130 4.44 10.94 14.78
C ALA A 130 3.54 12.19 14.84
N PHE A 131 2.53 12.21 15.72
CA PHE A 131 1.62 13.34 15.86
C PHE A 131 2.30 14.62 16.33
N ASP A 132 3.35 14.53 17.16
CA ASP A 132 4.09 15.68 17.67
C ASP A 132 4.81 16.48 16.55
N ASN A 133 4.98 15.86 15.38
CA ASN A 133 5.61 16.45 14.19
C ASN A 133 4.65 16.62 13.02
N TYR A 134 3.34 16.57 13.28
CA TYR A 134 2.32 16.67 12.24
C TYR A 134 2.13 18.08 11.74
N ILE A 135 2.22 18.28 10.43
CA ILE A 135 1.92 19.51 9.72
C ILE A 135 0.93 19.23 8.59
N TYR A 136 -0.24 19.84 8.66
CA TYR A 136 -1.25 19.65 7.63
C TYR A 136 -0.81 20.20 6.27
N ASN A 137 -0.86 19.36 5.25
CA ASN A 137 -0.62 19.75 3.86
C ASN A 137 -1.92 19.65 3.04
N LYS A 138 -2.48 20.82 2.70
CA LYS A 138 -3.74 20.89 1.93
C LYS A 138 -3.61 20.23 0.55
N SER A 139 -2.50 20.44 -0.17
CA SER A 139 -2.31 19.89 -1.52
C SER A 139 -2.30 18.37 -1.51
N ASP A 140 -1.66 17.76 -0.50
CA ASP A 140 -1.62 16.30 -0.39
C ASP A 140 -2.96 15.75 0.11
N ALA A 141 -3.68 16.48 0.99
CA ALA A 141 -5.04 16.14 1.38
C ALA A 141 -6.00 16.16 0.18
N ASP A 142 -5.90 17.17 -0.70
CA ASP A 142 -6.69 17.25 -1.93
C ASP A 142 -6.45 16.06 -2.86
N LYS A 143 -5.19 15.64 -3.03
CA LYS A 143 -4.84 14.44 -3.81
C LYS A 143 -5.45 13.16 -3.23
N MET A 144 -5.38 13.01 -1.91
CA MET A 144 -5.95 11.83 -1.23
C MET A 144 -7.48 11.83 -1.32
N ARG A 145 -8.13 12.98 -1.12
CA ARG A 145 -9.59 13.10 -1.29
C ARG A 145 -10.04 12.78 -2.71
N LYS A 146 -9.25 13.19 -3.72
CA LYS A 146 -9.52 12.87 -5.13
C LYS A 146 -9.49 11.36 -5.40
N MET A 147 -8.64 10.61 -4.68
CA MET A 147 -8.62 9.15 -4.74
C MET A 147 -9.74 8.47 -3.92
N GLY A 148 -10.55 9.23 -3.18
CA GLY A 148 -11.64 8.74 -2.35
C GLY A 148 -11.32 8.58 -0.87
N PHE A 149 -10.10 8.89 -0.42
CA PHE A 149 -9.74 8.78 0.99
C PHE A 149 -10.31 9.96 1.79
N GLY A 150 -10.93 9.66 2.93
CA GLY A 150 -11.43 10.64 3.90
C GLY A 150 -10.61 10.66 5.19
N VAL A 151 -9.90 9.57 5.46
CA VAL A 151 -9.10 9.37 6.68
C VAL A 151 -7.75 8.78 6.30
N VAL A 152 -6.71 9.22 7.00
CA VAL A 152 -5.36 8.71 6.83
C VAL A 152 -4.73 8.40 8.18
N ASN A 153 -4.10 7.23 8.28
CA ASN A 153 -3.17 6.90 9.34
C ASN A 153 -1.75 7.20 8.86
N SER A 154 -1.05 8.06 9.60
CA SER A 154 0.25 8.58 9.20
C SER A 154 1.34 8.20 10.19
N ASN A 155 2.48 7.76 9.68
CA ASN A 155 3.63 7.33 10.45
C ASN A 155 4.93 7.92 9.91
N SER A 156 5.97 7.88 10.71
CA SER A 156 7.33 8.10 10.23
C SER A 156 7.80 6.92 9.40
N ASN A 157 8.38 7.16 8.23
CA ASN A 157 8.96 6.10 7.38
C ASN A 157 10.45 5.88 7.67
N ASP A 158 10.91 6.09 8.91
CA ASP A 158 12.31 6.12 9.28
C ASP A 158 12.59 5.27 10.54
N GLY A 159 13.43 4.24 10.42
CA GLY A 159 13.85 3.38 11.51
C GLY A 159 13.34 1.94 11.43
N VAL A 160 13.97 1.07 12.21
CA VAL A 160 13.57 -0.35 12.38
C VAL A 160 12.31 -0.43 13.23
N HIS A 161 12.26 0.24 14.37
CA HIS A 161 11.03 0.59 15.06
C HIS A 161 10.79 2.10 14.90
N ARG A 162 9.65 2.47 14.36
CA ARG A 162 9.35 3.84 13.90
C ARG A 162 8.53 4.66 14.90
N GLY A 163 8.19 4.07 16.06
CA GLY A 163 7.32 4.66 17.06
C GLY A 163 5.84 4.60 16.68
N THR A 164 5.04 5.52 17.22
CA THR A 164 3.59 5.54 17.03
C THR A 164 3.17 6.38 15.84
N SER A 165 2.08 5.94 15.19
CA SER A 165 1.34 6.69 14.17
C SER A 165 0.16 7.45 14.79
N PHE A 166 -0.46 8.30 13.97
CA PHE A 166 -1.71 8.98 14.30
C PHE A 166 -2.72 8.86 13.15
N THR A 167 -4.00 9.02 13.47
CA THR A 167 -5.08 9.00 12.47
C THR A 167 -5.79 10.35 12.43
N VAL A 168 -5.90 10.93 11.23
CA VAL A 168 -6.57 12.21 11.01
C VAL A 168 -7.59 12.14 9.88
N ALA A 169 -8.62 12.97 10.00
CA ALA A 169 -9.57 13.24 8.93
C ALA A 169 -9.01 14.29 7.96
N LEU A 170 -9.20 14.09 6.66
CA LEU A 170 -8.72 14.97 5.60
C LEU A 170 -9.67 16.15 5.39
N ILE A 171 -9.82 17.02 6.39
CA ILE A 171 -10.66 18.23 6.34
C ILE A 171 -9.81 19.49 6.30
N ASP A 172 -10.29 20.51 5.56
CA ASP A 172 -9.64 21.81 5.43
C ASP A 172 -10.10 22.75 6.54
N ASP A 173 -9.86 22.38 7.81
CA ASP A 173 -10.14 23.25 8.95
C ASP A 173 -8.85 23.83 9.52
N LYS A 174 -8.90 25.06 10.04
CA LYS A 174 -7.76 25.69 10.70
C LYS A 174 -7.45 25.07 12.06
N ASN A 175 -8.46 24.48 12.69
CA ASN A 175 -8.31 23.87 14.01
C ASN A 175 -7.89 22.40 13.87
N GLU A 176 -6.67 22.07 14.30
CA GLU A 176 -6.12 20.71 14.25
C GLU A 176 -6.92 19.68 15.04
N SER A 177 -7.54 20.10 16.16
CA SER A 177 -8.35 19.19 16.97
C SER A 177 -9.56 18.61 16.22
N TYR A 178 -10.08 19.33 15.22
CA TYR A 178 -11.17 18.80 14.38
C TYR A 178 -10.69 17.71 13.40
N ARG A 179 -9.41 17.75 13.02
CA ARG A 179 -8.83 16.73 12.14
C ARG A 179 -8.47 15.46 12.88
N LEU A 180 -8.00 15.59 14.12
CA LEU A 180 -7.53 14.44 14.90
C LEU A 180 -8.67 13.46 15.18
N ILE A 181 -8.41 12.17 14.89
CA ILE A 181 -9.28 11.05 15.28
C ILE A 181 -8.62 10.27 16.41
N GLN A 182 -7.30 10.03 16.30
CA GLN A 182 -6.51 9.35 17.32
C GLN A 182 -5.04 9.74 17.21
N ASP A 183 -4.43 10.15 18.31
CA ASP A 183 -3.04 10.63 18.39
C ASP A 183 -1.99 9.51 18.43
N LYS A 184 -2.34 8.35 19.01
CA LYS A 184 -1.56 7.12 19.00
C LYS A 184 -2.44 6.00 18.45
N SER A 185 -2.30 5.71 17.14
CA SER A 185 -3.18 4.75 16.46
C SER A 185 -2.57 3.37 16.33
N SER A 186 -1.27 3.28 16.13
CA SER A 186 -0.56 2.01 15.92
C SER A 186 0.96 2.23 16.06
N GLU A 187 1.72 1.14 16.17
CA GLU A 187 3.18 1.13 16.09
C GLU A 187 3.64 0.63 14.72
N TYR A 188 4.79 1.15 14.25
CA TYR A 188 5.34 0.78 12.94
C TYR A 188 6.73 0.19 13.05
N TYR A 189 6.95 -0.88 12.29
CA TYR A 189 8.21 -1.62 12.18
C TYR A 189 8.67 -1.73 10.73
N SER A 190 9.96 -1.93 10.53
CA SER A 190 10.52 -2.27 9.21
C SER A 190 11.88 -2.95 9.34
N PHE A 191 12.42 -3.44 8.21
CA PHE A 191 13.81 -3.90 8.14
C PHE A 191 14.79 -2.80 7.72
N SER A 192 14.35 -1.54 7.63
CA SER A 192 15.17 -0.42 7.21
C SER A 192 15.64 0.41 8.40
N LYS A 193 16.93 0.70 8.46
CA LYS A 193 17.48 1.56 9.50
C LYS A 193 17.12 3.03 9.30
N SER A 194 17.17 3.81 10.37
CA SER A 194 16.91 5.25 10.32
C SER A 194 17.96 5.98 9.49
N SER A 195 17.49 6.96 8.73
CA SER A 195 18.34 7.89 7.98
C SER A 195 18.87 9.04 8.84
N ARG A 196 18.31 9.25 10.03
CA ARG A 196 18.70 10.32 10.97
C ARG A 196 20.01 10.02 11.70
N TYR A 197 20.34 8.75 11.86
CA TYR A 197 21.43 8.30 12.70
C TYR A 197 22.46 7.50 11.91
N ASN A 198 23.72 7.58 12.34
CA ASN A 198 24.84 6.99 11.64
C ASN A 198 25.31 5.66 12.25
N GLN A 199 24.67 5.15 13.30
CA GLN A 199 25.07 3.88 13.89
C GLN A 199 25.08 2.76 12.82
N SER A 200 26.15 1.96 12.81
CA SER A 200 26.39 1.04 11.68
C SER A 200 25.47 -0.16 11.69
N TYR A 201 25.14 -0.71 12.85
CA TYR A 201 24.25 -1.87 12.97
C TYR A 201 22.78 -1.45 13.04
N PRO A 202 21.86 -2.14 12.30
CA PRO A 202 22.08 -3.22 11.35
C PRO A 202 22.43 -2.72 9.94
N ASN A 203 23.18 -3.53 9.17
CA ASN A 203 23.49 -3.27 7.76
C ASN A 203 22.76 -4.21 6.79
N SER A 204 22.05 -5.20 7.32
CA SER A 204 21.37 -6.23 6.52
C SER A 204 19.98 -6.55 7.07
N THR A 205 19.17 -7.23 6.26
CA THR A 205 17.86 -7.73 6.71
C THR A 205 17.99 -8.70 7.87
N MET A 206 19.01 -9.59 7.87
CA MET A 206 19.22 -10.52 8.99
C MET A 206 19.61 -9.79 10.28
N GLY A 207 20.40 -8.72 10.17
CA GLY A 207 20.72 -7.86 11.31
C GLY A 207 19.50 -7.11 11.84
N ALA A 208 18.62 -6.61 10.95
CA ALA A 208 17.39 -5.98 11.36
C ALA A 208 16.42 -6.97 12.05
N ILE A 209 16.36 -8.21 11.58
CA ILE A 209 15.58 -9.29 12.21
C ILE A 209 16.12 -9.60 13.60
N ALA A 210 17.45 -9.75 13.74
CA ALA A 210 18.09 -10.00 15.03
C ALA A 210 17.87 -8.83 16.00
N LEU A 211 17.97 -7.58 15.53
CA LEU A 211 17.70 -6.40 16.34
C LEU A 211 16.23 -6.36 16.84
N ILE A 212 15.27 -6.72 16.00
CA ILE A 212 13.86 -6.79 16.41
C ILE A 212 13.65 -7.89 17.46
N ARG A 213 14.26 -9.07 17.29
CA ARG A 213 14.24 -10.13 18.30
C ARG A 213 14.82 -9.65 19.64
N GLN A 214 15.99 -9.02 19.58
CA GLN A 214 16.63 -8.45 20.77
C GLN A 214 15.74 -7.42 21.46
N LEU A 215 15.11 -6.51 20.69
CA LEU A 215 14.21 -5.50 21.23
C LEU A 215 13.04 -6.12 22.03
N PHE A 216 12.41 -7.17 21.50
CA PHE A 216 11.31 -7.83 22.22
C PHE A 216 11.78 -8.61 23.44
N HIS A 217 12.95 -9.25 23.38
CA HIS A 217 13.55 -9.91 24.55
C HIS A 217 13.92 -8.90 25.62
N ASP A 218 14.54 -7.78 25.25
CA ASP A 218 14.93 -6.71 26.17
C ASP A 218 13.68 -6.04 26.81
N ALA A 219 12.63 -5.80 26.04
CA ALA A 219 11.38 -5.27 26.55
C ALA A 219 10.71 -6.21 27.57
N ASN A 220 10.71 -7.52 27.28
CA ASN A 220 10.21 -8.52 28.21
C ASN A 220 11.03 -8.56 29.50
N TRP A 221 12.38 -8.55 29.40
CA TRP A 221 13.27 -8.50 30.56
C TRP A 221 13.07 -7.21 31.37
N TYR A 222 13.00 -6.05 30.68
CA TYR A 222 12.82 -4.74 31.33
C TYR A 222 11.50 -4.65 32.08
N SER A 223 10.43 -5.21 31.52
CA SER A 223 9.10 -5.22 32.13
C SER A 223 9.03 -5.97 33.46
N GLN A 224 9.99 -6.84 33.76
CA GLN A 224 10.10 -7.56 35.02
C GLN A 224 10.67 -6.70 36.17
N GLY A 225 11.03 -5.44 35.88
CA GLY A 225 11.53 -4.50 36.89
C GLY A 225 12.91 -4.83 37.44
N VAL A 226 13.74 -5.63 36.71
CA VAL A 226 15.07 -6.03 37.11
C VAL A 226 16.16 -5.01 36.73
N SER A 227 15.84 -4.06 35.86
CA SER A 227 16.76 -3.01 35.44
C SER A 227 16.88 -1.91 36.48
N ASN A 228 18.16 -1.50 36.79
CA ASN A 228 18.45 -0.35 37.64
C ASN A 228 18.57 0.96 36.84
N THR A 229 18.50 0.91 35.52
CA THR A 229 18.62 2.04 34.62
C THR A 229 17.31 2.23 33.85
N LYS A 230 16.93 3.49 33.68
CA LYS A 230 15.76 3.86 32.89
C LYS A 230 16.08 3.86 31.40
N ASP A 231 15.24 3.22 30.60
CA ASP A 231 15.27 3.23 29.13
C ASP A 231 13.93 3.71 28.61
N LEU A 232 13.91 4.93 28.04
CA LEU A 232 12.69 5.60 27.61
C LEU A 232 12.08 4.95 26.37
N ALA A 233 12.89 4.31 25.52
CA ALA A 233 12.38 3.61 24.34
C ALA A 233 11.70 2.29 24.74
N LEU A 234 12.26 1.54 25.70
CA LEU A 234 11.62 0.33 26.22
C LEU A 234 10.35 0.66 27.02
N GLU A 235 10.34 1.75 27.79
CA GLU A 235 9.12 2.20 28.47
C GLU A 235 8.00 2.51 27.48
N ALA A 236 8.30 3.28 26.41
CA ALA A 236 7.33 3.62 25.38
C ALA A 236 6.80 2.36 24.65
N LEU A 237 7.68 1.39 24.33
CA LEU A 237 7.28 0.14 23.71
C LEU A 237 6.32 -0.67 24.62
N ILE A 238 6.58 -0.71 25.93
CA ILE A 238 5.74 -1.41 26.90
C ILE A 238 4.41 -0.68 27.09
N GLU A 239 4.43 0.64 27.16
CA GLU A 239 3.20 1.47 27.25
C GLU A 239 2.27 1.23 26.04
N ASN A 240 2.84 1.14 24.85
CA ASN A 240 2.11 1.01 23.59
C ASN A 240 1.82 -0.45 23.20
N LYS A 241 2.10 -1.44 24.05
CA LYS A 241 1.99 -2.89 23.73
C LYS A 241 0.65 -3.32 23.14
N ASP A 242 -0.44 -2.65 23.51
CA ASP A 242 -1.81 -2.98 23.09
C ASP A 242 -2.23 -2.25 21.80
N LEU A 243 -1.38 -1.37 21.26
CA LEU A 243 -1.65 -0.74 19.97
C LEU A 243 -1.50 -1.74 18.82
N PRO A 244 -2.29 -1.62 17.75
CA PRO A 244 -2.09 -2.35 16.51
C PRO A 244 -0.65 -2.20 16.01
N LYS A 245 -0.08 -3.26 15.47
CA LYS A 245 1.29 -3.27 14.99
C LYS A 245 1.34 -3.44 13.48
N PHE A 246 2.01 -2.50 12.81
CA PHE A 246 2.16 -2.47 11.36
C PHE A 246 3.63 -2.71 11.00
N PHE A 247 3.85 -3.47 9.95
CA PHE A 247 5.19 -3.79 9.48
C PHE A 247 5.37 -3.43 8.00
N ASP A 248 6.31 -2.53 7.69
CA ASP A 248 6.69 -2.20 6.32
C ASP A 248 7.75 -3.20 5.82
N ALA A 249 7.31 -4.27 5.19
CA ALA A 249 8.19 -5.32 4.68
C ALA A 249 8.74 -4.97 3.28
N GLY A 250 7.97 -4.30 2.45
CA GLY A 250 8.36 -3.85 1.12
C GLY A 250 8.42 -4.97 0.08
N GLU A 251 9.31 -5.94 0.22
CA GLU A 251 9.53 -7.03 -0.74
C GLU A 251 8.81 -8.32 -0.35
N LYS A 252 8.49 -9.16 -1.35
CA LYS A 252 7.71 -10.39 -1.17
C LYS A 252 8.28 -11.36 -0.13
N LEU A 253 9.61 -11.57 -0.10
CA LEU A 253 10.24 -12.46 0.88
C LEU A 253 10.29 -11.82 2.27
N ASN A 254 10.37 -10.50 2.34
CA ASN A 254 10.31 -9.78 3.61
C ASN A 254 8.92 -9.85 4.25
N VAL A 255 7.85 -9.99 3.45
CA VAL A 255 6.49 -10.24 3.98
C VAL A 255 6.47 -11.56 4.76
N ILE A 256 7.07 -12.62 4.21
CA ILE A 256 7.19 -13.91 4.90
C ILE A 256 8.04 -13.78 6.18
N ARG A 257 9.16 -13.05 6.13
CA ARG A 257 10.05 -12.81 7.28
C ARG A 257 9.33 -12.05 8.39
N ALA A 258 8.57 -11.02 8.04
CA ALA A 258 7.74 -10.28 8.99
C ALA A 258 6.64 -11.14 9.60
N ALA A 259 5.98 -12.00 8.79
CA ALA A 259 4.97 -12.94 9.27
C ALA A 259 5.57 -13.99 10.23
N LYS A 260 6.79 -14.48 9.97
CA LYS A 260 7.50 -15.37 10.89
C LYS A 260 7.79 -14.67 12.24
N LEU A 261 8.26 -13.43 12.23
CA LEU A 261 8.47 -12.63 13.46
C LEU A 261 7.16 -12.40 14.19
N SER A 262 6.06 -12.10 13.45
CA SER A 262 4.71 -11.97 14.01
C SER A 262 4.32 -13.21 14.81
N ASN A 263 4.53 -14.39 14.23
CA ASN A 263 4.22 -15.66 14.87
C ASN A 263 5.16 -16.00 16.03
N GLU A 264 6.46 -15.72 15.90
CA GLU A 264 7.51 -15.97 16.91
C GLU A 264 7.22 -15.26 18.24
N PHE A 265 6.71 -14.01 18.16
CA PHE A 265 6.41 -13.18 19.33
C PHE A 265 4.91 -13.05 19.63
N ASN A 266 4.06 -13.82 18.96
CA ASN A 266 2.60 -13.74 19.06
C ASN A 266 2.06 -12.31 18.84
N LEU A 267 2.58 -11.64 17.79
CA LEU A 267 2.20 -10.29 17.37
C LEU A 267 1.33 -10.37 16.13
N ASN A 268 0.21 -9.68 16.11
CA ASN A 268 -0.64 -9.63 14.93
C ASN A 268 -0.22 -8.49 14.01
N PHE A 269 0.92 -8.63 13.31
CA PHE A 269 1.35 -7.61 12.36
C PHE A 269 0.39 -7.47 11.19
N VAL A 270 0.01 -6.22 10.88
CA VAL A 270 -0.54 -5.84 9.59
C VAL A 270 0.65 -5.50 8.69
N ILE A 271 0.89 -6.31 7.64
CA ILE A 271 2.15 -6.30 6.91
C ILE A 271 1.98 -5.62 5.55
N LYS A 272 2.71 -4.53 5.30
CA LYS A 272 2.73 -3.88 3.99
C LYS A 272 3.69 -4.62 3.06
N GLY A 273 3.14 -5.13 1.98
CA GLY A 273 3.84 -5.90 0.96
C GLY A 273 4.26 -5.09 -0.26
N SER A 274 4.50 -5.81 -1.35
CA SER A 274 5.04 -5.28 -2.61
C SER A 274 4.07 -5.25 -3.78
N GLY A 275 2.90 -5.90 -3.66
CA GLY A 275 2.00 -6.17 -4.77
C GLY A 275 2.35 -7.45 -5.56
N LYS A 276 3.27 -8.29 -5.03
CA LYS A 276 3.70 -9.58 -5.61
C LYS A 276 3.43 -10.76 -4.70
N GLU A 277 2.53 -10.64 -3.77
CA GLU A 277 2.20 -11.65 -2.76
C GLU A 277 1.73 -12.97 -3.38
N TYR A 278 1.10 -12.89 -4.58
CA TYR A 278 0.69 -14.05 -5.37
C TYR A 278 1.83 -15.04 -5.67
N GLU A 279 3.08 -14.57 -5.72
CA GLU A 279 4.25 -15.43 -5.99
C GLU A 279 4.56 -16.38 -4.82
N ASN A 280 4.22 -15.99 -3.58
CA ASN A 280 4.49 -16.74 -2.36
C ASN A 280 3.20 -17.13 -1.60
N ILE A 281 2.09 -17.26 -2.32
CA ILE A 281 0.77 -17.49 -1.72
C ILE A 281 0.73 -18.74 -0.83
N ARG A 282 1.47 -19.79 -1.15
CA ARG A 282 1.54 -21.06 -0.39
C ARG A 282 2.15 -20.84 1.00
N GLU A 283 3.20 -20.03 1.09
CA GLU A 283 3.83 -19.71 2.37
C GLU A 283 2.96 -18.73 3.17
N LEU A 284 2.40 -17.70 2.53
CA LEU A 284 1.55 -16.72 3.20
C LEU A 284 0.33 -17.35 3.87
N LYS A 285 -0.26 -18.39 3.27
CA LYS A 285 -1.39 -19.12 3.85
C LYS A 285 -1.11 -19.81 5.20
N LYS A 286 0.14 -19.93 5.60
CA LYS A 286 0.53 -20.49 6.89
C LYS A 286 0.40 -19.50 8.04
N PHE A 287 0.18 -18.23 7.72
CA PHE A 287 0.10 -17.12 8.65
C PHE A 287 -1.26 -16.43 8.56
N ASP A 288 -1.71 -15.88 9.67
CA ASP A 288 -3.00 -15.17 9.78
C ASP A 288 -2.79 -13.65 9.85
N ASN A 289 -1.96 -13.13 8.94
CA ASN A 289 -1.65 -11.70 8.89
C ASN A 289 -2.48 -11.00 7.81
N THR A 290 -3.01 -9.81 8.13
CA THR A 290 -3.59 -8.90 7.13
C THR A 290 -2.47 -8.25 6.32
N ILE A 291 -2.61 -8.22 4.98
CA ILE A 291 -1.58 -7.69 4.09
C ILE A 291 -2.03 -6.36 3.49
N ILE A 292 -1.22 -5.30 3.64
CA ILE A 292 -1.42 -4.03 2.93
C ILE A 292 -0.78 -4.14 1.55
N VAL A 293 -1.59 -4.03 0.52
CA VAL A 293 -1.20 -4.27 -0.88
C VAL A 293 -1.20 -2.98 -1.69
N PRO A 294 -0.05 -2.54 -2.20
CA PRO A 294 -0.01 -1.45 -3.17
C PRO A 294 -0.52 -1.93 -4.54
N ILE A 295 -1.30 -1.07 -5.20
CA ILE A 295 -1.88 -1.35 -6.53
C ILE A 295 -1.22 -0.53 -7.65
N ASN A 296 0.03 -0.17 -7.50
CA ASN A 296 0.82 0.52 -8.52
C ASN A 296 1.29 -0.46 -9.61
N PHE A 297 0.36 -0.93 -10.42
CA PHE A 297 0.64 -1.91 -11.48
C PHE A 297 1.61 -1.36 -12.53
N PRO A 298 2.51 -2.22 -13.07
CA PRO A 298 3.39 -1.81 -14.13
C PRO A 298 2.60 -1.52 -15.42
N LYS A 299 2.99 -0.44 -16.11
CA LYS A 299 2.41 -0.11 -17.41
C LYS A 299 2.92 -1.08 -18.49
N ALA A 300 2.14 -1.22 -19.55
CA ALA A 300 2.54 -2.03 -20.70
C ALA A 300 3.90 -1.57 -21.23
N TYR A 301 4.75 -2.53 -21.57
CA TYR A 301 6.06 -2.25 -22.16
C TYR A 301 5.92 -1.89 -23.64
N ASP A 302 6.71 -0.92 -24.11
CA ASP A 302 6.81 -0.64 -25.52
C ASP A 302 7.60 -1.76 -26.22
N VAL A 303 6.90 -2.58 -26.98
CA VAL A 303 7.46 -3.70 -27.75
C VAL A 303 7.61 -3.36 -29.24
N SER A 304 7.30 -2.14 -29.66
CA SER A 304 7.41 -1.70 -31.06
C SER A 304 8.87 -1.65 -31.53
N ASN A 305 9.82 -1.38 -30.63
CA ASN A 305 11.24 -1.37 -30.89
C ASN A 305 11.87 -2.75 -30.65
N PRO A 306 12.34 -3.48 -31.72
CA PRO A 306 12.90 -4.82 -31.56
C PRO A 306 14.14 -4.89 -30.64
N LEU A 307 14.93 -3.81 -30.54
CA LEU A 307 16.11 -3.78 -29.67
C LEU A 307 15.73 -3.65 -28.20
N LEU A 308 14.68 -2.87 -27.86
CA LEU A 308 14.16 -2.76 -26.51
C LEU A 308 13.44 -4.04 -26.10
N ASN A 309 12.69 -4.64 -27.02
CA ASN A 309 12.00 -5.91 -26.77
C ASN A 309 12.95 -7.03 -26.33
N LYS A 310 14.15 -7.14 -26.95
CA LYS A 310 15.18 -8.13 -26.57
C LYS A 310 15.73 -7.94 -25.14
N LYS A 311 15.55 -6.76 -24.52
CA LYS A 311 16.01 -6.47 -23.17
C LYS A 311 14.99 -6.84 -22.10
N LEU A 312 13.73 -7.10 -22.49
CA LEU A 312 12.68 -7.48 -21.55
C LEU A 312 12.93 -8.89 -21.02
N THR A 313 12.91 -9.01 -19.71
CA THR A 313 13.04 -10.31 -19.04
C THR A 313 11.67 -10.97 -18.89
N ILE A 314 11.65 -12.29 -18.78
CA ILE A 314 10.42 -13.04 -18.50
C ILE A 314 9.77 -12.60 -17.17
N ASN A 315 10.56 -12.22 -16.17
CA ASN A 315 10.07 -11.75 -14.89
C ASN A 315 9.32 -10.41 -15.01
N GLN A 316 9.80 -9.49 -15.86
CA GLN A 316 9.12 -8.23 -16.13
C GLN A 316 7.78 -8.46 -16.83
N LEU A 317 7.74 -9.34 -17.84
CA LEU A 317 6.51 -9.67 -18.57
C LEU A 317 5.49 -10.39 -17.69
N ARG A 318 5.95 -11.33 -16.84
CA ARG A 318 5.09 -12.00 -15.85
C ARG A 318 4.53 -11.01 -14.85
N TYR A 319 5.36 -10.12 -14.30
CA TYR A 319 4.91 -9.11 -13.35
C TYR A 319 3.84 -8.22 -13.97
N TRP A 320 4.06 -7.70 -15.18
CA TRP A 320 3.06 -6.91 -15.88
C TRP A 320 1.72 -7.66 -16.08
N ASN A 321 1.78 -8.93 -16.45
CA ASN A 321 0.59 -9.74 -16.73
C ASN A 321 -0.13 -10.22 -15.45
N GLN A 322 0.61 -10.53 -14.39
CA GLN A 322 0.08 -11.21 -13.20
C GLN A 322 -0.29 -10.24 -12.07
N ALA A 323 0.40 -9.10 -11.94
CA ALA A 323 0.19 -8.17 -10.84
C ALA A 323 -1.27 -7.71 -10.65
N PRO A 324 -2.05 -7.43 -11.70
CA PRO A 324 -3.45 -7.05 -11.55
C PRO A 324 -4.35 -8.13 -10.91
N ALA A 325 -3.94 -9.40 -10.99
CA ALA A 325 -4.66 -10.51 -10.38
C ALA A 325 -4.26 -10.79 -8.91
N ASN A 326 -3.29 -10.05 -8.35
CA ASN A 326 -2.78 -10.30 -6.99
C ASN A 326 -3.91 -10.31 -5.94
N LEU A 327 -4.74 -9.27 -5.93
CA LEU A 327 -5.84 -9.14 -4.96
C LEU A 327 -6.87 -10.28 -5.08
N LYS A 328 -7.18 -10.71 -6.30
CA LYS A 328 -8.04 -11.88 -6.53
C LYS A 328 -7.42 -13.15 -5.93
N ILE A 329 -6.12 -13.36 -6.15
CA ILE A 329 -5.42 -14.57 -5.66
C ILE A 329 -5.40 -14.56 -4.12
N LEU A 330 -5.21 -13.41 -3.47
CA LEU A 330 -5.31 -13.28 -2.02
C LEU A 330 -6.72 -13.64 -1.53
N ASP A 331 -7.78 -13.07 -2.16
CA ASP A 331 -9.18 -13.36 -1.81
C ASP A 331 -9.52 -14.84 -1.95
N GLU A 332 -9.17 -15.46 -3.08
CA GLU A 332 -9.38 -16.90 -3.34
C GLU A 332 -8.66 -17.81 -2.34
N ASN A 333 -7.61 -17.31 -1.69
CA ASN A 333 -6.86 -18.05 -0.67
C ASN A 333 -7.20 -17.63 0.76
N ASN A 334 -8.27 -16.84 0.96
CA ASN A 334 -8.75 -16.35 2.26
C ASN A 334 -7.70 -15.54 3.04
N ILE A 335 -6.79 -14.85 2.35
CA ILE A 335 -5.86 -13.91 2.96
C ILE A 335 -6.52 -12.54 2.98
N GLU A 336 -6.66 -11.98 4.17
CA GLU A 336 -7.23 -10.66 4.34
C GLU A 336 -6.25 -9.60 3.87
N PHE A 337 -6.76 -8.55 3.18
CA PHE A 337 -5.91 -7.49 2.67
C PHE A 337 -6.54 -6.11 2.76
N ILE A 338 -5.68 -5.11 2.77
CA ILE A 338 -5.97 -3.67 2.71
C ILE A 338 -5.31 -3.12 1.45
N VAL A 339 -6.04 -2.32 0.69
CA VAL A 339 -5.47 -1.62 -0.47
C VAL A 339 -4.93 -0.25 -0.03
N THR A 340 -3.71 0.09 -0.46
CA THR A 340 -3.07 1.37 -0.18
C THR A 340 -2.78 2.16 -1.45
N SER A 341 -2.79 3.49 -1.34
CA SER A 341 -2.34 4.40 -2.39
C SER A 341 -0.82 4.54 -2.49
N SER A 342 -0.08 3.87 -1.61
CA SER A 342 1.39 3.92 -1.57
C SER A 342 2.00 3.52 -2.91
N GLY A 343 2.88 4.38 -3.46
CA GLY A 343 3.52 4.18 -4.76
C GLY A 343 2.72 4.67 -5.97
N ILE A 344 1.51 5.17 -5.80
CA ILE A 344 0.73 5.82 -6.86
C ILE A 344 1.29 7.23 -7.10
N ASN A 345 1.67 7.49 -8.34
CA ASN A 345 2.23 8.79 -8.73
C ASN A 345 1.15 9.77 -9.24
N ARG A 346 0.16 9.27 -9.97
CA ARG A 346 -0.97 10.04 -10.49
C ARG A 346 -2.24 9.61 -9.77
N THR A 347 -2.99 10.56 -9.25
CA THR A 347 -4.24 10.27 -8.50
C THR A 347 -5.24 9.44 -9.29
N ASP A 348 -5.34 9.69 -10.60
CA ASP A 348 -6.27 8.99 -11.49
C ASP A 348 -5.92 7.49 -11.64
N ASP A 349 -4.62 7.16 -11.58
CA ASP A 349 -4.15 5.76 -11.68
C ASP A 349 -4.68 4.88 -10.52
N PHE A 350 -5.10 5.45 -9.37
CA PHE A 350 -5.58 4.68 -8.23
C PHE A 350 -6.89 3.93 -8.53
N LEU A 351 -7.94 4.67 -8.93
CA LEU A 351 -9.23 4.06 -9.27
C LEU A 351 -9.14 3.21 -10.54
N GLU A 352 -8.33 3.63 -11.52
CA GLU A 352 -8.08 2.84 -12.74
C GLU A 352 -7.45 1.49 -12.41
N ASN A 353 -6.45 1.45 -11.56
CA ASN A 353 -5.81 0.21 -11.13
C ASN A 353 -6.74 -0.66 -10.27
N LEU A 354 -7.54 -0.04 -9.41
CA LEU A 354 -8.54 -0.77 -8.62
C LEU A 354 -9.60 -1.43 -9.51
N ARG A 355 -10.12 -0.72 -10.51
CA ARG A 355 -11.03 -1.25 -11.54
C ARG A 355 -10.35 -2.37 -12.35
N THR A 356 -9.09 -2.19 -12.67
CA THR A 356 -8.29 -3.23 -13.35
C THR A 356 -8.21 -4.51 -12.52
N ALA A 357 -8.01 -4.42 -11.20
CA ALA A 357 -8.04 -5.60 -10.32
C ALA A 357 -9.41 -6.29 -10.32
N VAL A 358 -10.51 -5.52 -10.31
CA VAL A 358 -11.88 -6.07 -10.40
C VAL A 358 -12.11 -6.75 -11.75
N LYS A 359 -11.65 -6.15 -12.87
CA LYS A 359 -11.70 -6.78 -14.20
C LYS A 359 -10.89 -8.08 -14.26
N HIS A 360 -9.83 -8.21 -13.45
CA HIS A 360 -9.07 -9.46 -13.30
C HIS A 360 -9.69 -10.44 -12.31
N GLY A 361 -10.90 -10.16 -11.80
CA GLY A 361 -11.73 -11.08 -11.03
C GLY A 361 -11.71 -10.87 -9.52
N LEU A 362 -11.20 -9.76 -9.03
CA LEU A 362 -11.39 -9.38 -7.63
C LEU A 362 -12.90 -9.14 -7.35
N ASN A 363 -13.40 -9.70 -6.27
CA ASN A 363 -14.78 -9.48 -5.83
C ASN A 363 -15.00 -8.01 -5.44
N ILE A 364 -16.05 -7.37 -6.00
CA ILE A 364 -16.36 -5.96 -5.75
C ILE A 364 -16.55 -5.67 -4.25
N LYS A 365 -17.24 -6.54 -3.52
CA LYS A 365 -17.45 -6.37 -2.08
C LYS A 365 -16.11 -6.38 -1.34
N LYS A 366 -15.21 -7.30 -1.68
CA LYS A 366 -13.87 -7.39 -1.11
C LYS A 366 -13.02 -6.16 -1.45
N ALA A 367 -13.12 -5.65 -2.66
CA ALA A 367 -12.46 -4.41 -3.06
C ALA A 367 -12.90 -3.22 -2.18
N ILE A 368 -14.20 -3.08 -1.90
CA ILE A 368 -14.69 -2.02 -1.02
C ILE A 368 -14.29 -2.27 0.43
N GLU A 369 -14.44 -3.50 0.94
CA GLU A 369 -14.06 -3.87 2.31
C GLU A 369 -12.58 -3.56 2.58
N SER A 370 -11.69 -3.83 1.62
CA SER A 370 -10.25 -3.59 1.73
C SER A 370 -9.85 -2.12 1.78
N LEU A 371 -10.76 -1.22 1.41
CA LEU A 371 -10.57 0.24 1.46
C LEU A 371 -11.30 0.90 2.63
N THR A 372 -12.20 0.19 3.31
CA THR A 372 -13.15 0.78 4.26
C THR A 372 -13.17 0.02 5.59
N ILE A 373 -13.79 -1.15 5.64
CA ILE A 373 -14.03 -1.91 6.88
C ILE A 373 -12.74 -2.52 7.43
N VAL A 374 -11.94 -3.16 6.57
CA VAL A 374 -10.71 -3.83 6.99
C VAL A 374 -9.70 -2.83 7.56
N PRO A 375 -9.36 -1.72 6.86
CA PRO A 375 -8.43 -0.73 7.41
C PRO A 375 -8.95 -0.06 8.70
N ALA A 376 -10.25 0.24 8.78
CA ALA A 376 -10.83 0.82 10.00
C ALA A 376 -10.69 -0.13 11.20
N ARG A 377 -10.96 -1.42 11.00
CA ARG A 377 -10.82 -2.45 12.04
C ARG A 377 -9.34 -2.64 12.44
N SER A 378 -8.42 -2.67 11.47
CA SER A 378 -6.98 -2.82 11.72
C SER A 378 -6.39 -1.66 12.54
N LEU A 379 -7.05 -0.50 12.57
CA LEU A 379 -6.70 0.65 13.40
C LEU A 379 -7.48 0.72 14.71
N ASN A 380 -8.28 -0.30 15.06
CA ASN A 380 -9.21 -0.28 16.19
C ASN A 380 -10.25 0.88 16.13
N LEU A 381 -10.62 1.31 14.92
CA LEU A 381 -11.59 2.38 14.65
C LEU A 381 -12.85 1.87 13.92
N GLY A 382 -13.07 0.56 13.91
CA GLY A 382 -14.20 -0.07 13.22
C GLY A 382 -15.59 0.24 13.80
N ASP A 383 -15.65 0.89 14.97
CA ASP A 383 -16.85 1.43 15.60
C ASP A 383 -17.24 2.85 15.12
N LYS A 384 -16.35 3.51 14.37
CA LYS A 384 -16.50 4.91 13.95
C LYS A 384 -16.34 5.14 12.46
N LEU A 385 -15.62 4.24 11.77
CA LEU A 385 -15.17 4.39 10.38
C LEU A 385 -15.50 3.16 9.53
N GLY A 386 -15.49 3.34 8.21
CA GLY A 386 -15.55 2.27 7.22
C GLY A 386 -16.93 1.82 6.83
N LYS A 387 -18.01 2.38 7.39
CA LYS A 387 -19.39 2.03 7.07
C LYS A 387 -20.30 3.25 6.97
N ILE A 388 -21.38 3.12 6.20
CA ILE A 388 -22.55 3.99 6.33
C ILE A 388 -23.44 3.37 7.40
N GLU A 389 -23.25 3.80 8.64
CA GLU A 389 -23.94 3.25 9.81
C GLU A 389 -24.27 4.38 10.80
N LYS A 390 -25.37 4.23 11.56
CA LYS A 390 -25.78 5.21 12.55
C LYS A 390 -24.70 5.43 13.61
N ASN A 391 -24.42 6.69 13.96
CA ASN A 391 -23.39 7.17 14.88
C ASN A 391 -21.94 7.08 14.35
N PHE A 392 -21.70 6.52 13.17
CA PHE A 392 -20.41 6.58 12.51
C PHE A 392 -20.10 8.01 12.04
N LEU A 393 -18.82 8.32 11.87
CA LEU A 393 -18.43 9.60 11.29
C LEU A 393 -18.99 9.71 9.86
N ALA A 394 -19.48 10.89 9.53
CA ALA A 394 -20.04 11.18 8.22
C ALA A 394 -18.91 11.33 7.17
N ASN A 395 -18.28 10.19 6.88
CA ASN A 395 -17.20 10.03 5.91
C ASN A 395 -17.70 9.19 4.73
N PHE A 396 -17.98 9.85 3.62
CA PHE A 396 -18.50 9.17 2.43
C PHE A 396 -18.14 9.92 1.16
N ILE A 397 -18.09 9.18 0.07
CA ILE A 397 -17.93 9.72 -1.28
C ILE A 397 -19.27 9.63 -2.02
N ILE A 398 -19.52 10.62 -2.87
CA ILE A 398 -20.62 10.61 -3.83
C ILE A 398 -20.03 10.38 -5.21
N THR A 399 -20.55 9.38 -5.93
CA THR A 399 -20.07 9.01 -7.27
C THR A 399 -21.18 9.13 -8.31
N SER A 400 -20.80 9.41 -9.56
CA SER A 400 -21.72 9.59 -10.69
C SER A 400 -22.46 8.30 -11.06
N GLY A 401 -21.93 7.12 -10.71
CA GLY A 401 -22.46 5.79 -10.97
C GLY A 401 -21.88 4.74 -10.02
N PRO A 402 -22.04 3.44 -10.33
CA PRO A 402 -21.37 2.38 -9.59
C PRO A 402 -19.84 2.54 -9.61
N LEU A 403 -19.17 2.45 -8.46
CA LEU A 403 -17.77 2.84 -8.28
C LEU A 403 -16.77 2.18 -9.26
N PHE A 404 -17.08 0.95 -9.68
CA PHE A 404 -16.19 0.17 -10.55
C PHE A 404 -16.50 0.24 -12.04
N ASP A 405 -17.52 1.00 -12.43
CA ASP A 405 -17.78 1.29 -13.83
C ASP A 405 -16.74 2.28 -14.36
N ASP A 406 -16.26 2.09 -15.58
CA ASP A 406 -15.13 2.82 -16.14
C ASP A 406 -15.35 4.34 -16.25
N GLU A 407 -16.60 4.74 -16.53
CA GLU A 407 -16.99 6.14 -16.68
C GLU A 407 -17.39 6.81 -15.34
N THR A 408 -17.37 6.08 -14.23
CA THR A 408 -17.77 6.62 -12.93
C THR A 408 -16.67 7.50 -12.35
N GLU A 409 -17.05 8.69 -11.92
CA GLU A 409 -16.19 9.64 -11.22
C GLU A 409 -16.62 9.84 -9.78
N ILE A 410 -15.70 10.25 -8.92
CA ILE A 410 -16.00 10.73 -7.57
C ILE A 410 -16.35 12.21 -7.71
N ASP A 411 -17.61 12.58 -7.49
CA ASP A 411 -18.07 13.95 -7.56
C ASP A 411 -17.68 14.73 -6.29
N GLU A 412 -17.90 14.12 -5.14
CA GLU A 412 -17.66 14.74 -3.84
C GLU A 412 -17.08 13.74 -2.84
N ASN A 413 -16.29 14.27 -1.91
CA ASN A 413 -15.85 13.54 -0.72
C ASN A 413 -16.27 14.31 0.53
N TRP A 414 -17.13 13.72 1.33
CA TRP A 414 -17.60 14.28 2.59
C TRP A 414 -16.81 13.67 3.74
N VAL A 415 -16.14 14.51 4.53
CA VAL A 415 -15.27 14.08 5.61
C VAL A 415 -15.69 14.75 6.91
N LYS A 416 -16.11 13.97 7.89
CA LYS A 416 -16.75 14.46 9.15
C LYS A 416 -17.82 15.52 8.85
N GLY A 417 -18.66 15.25 7.82
CA GLY A 417 -19.72 16.15 7.39
C GLY A 417 -19.25 17.42 6.64
N ASN A 418 -17.96 17.59 6.39
CA ASN A 418 -17.43 18.69 5.58
C ASN A 418 -17.39 18.28 4.12
N ARG A 419 -17.98 19.11 3.26
CA ARG A 419 -18.07 18.90 1.82
C ARG A 419 -16.76 19.27 1.11
N HIS A 420 -16.23 18.37 0.32
CA HIS A 420 -15.13 18.62 -0.60
C HIS A 420 -15.58 18.23 -2.01
N ILE A 421 -15.70 19.22 -2.90
CA ILE A 421 -16.05 19.02 -4.29
C ILE A 421 -14.80 18.56 -5.03
N ILE A 422 -14.86 17.39 -5.65
CA ILE A 422 -13.79 16.80 -6.45
C ILE A 422 -14.02 17.11 -7.92
N ASN A 423 -15.18 16.71 -8.44
CA ASN A 423 -15.64 17.03 -9.79
C ASN A 423 -16.94 17.83 -9.68
N PRO A 424 -16.95 19.10 -10.09
CA PRO A 424 -18.16 19.92 -10.07
C PRO A 424 -19.22 19.31 -10.98
N VAL A 425 -20.38 18.99 -10.43
CA VAL A 425 -21.50 18.45 -11.19
C VAL A 425 -22.39 19.59 -11.65
N ASN A 426 -22.49 19.79 -12.94
CA ASN A 426 -23.51 20.66 -13.52
C ASN A 426 -24.77 19.85 -13.78
N THR A 427 -25.88 20.34 -13.24
CA THR A 427 -27.19 19.71 -13.42
C THR A 427 -27.72 19.84 -14.84
N VAL A 428 -27.23 20.79 -15.62
CA VAL A 428 -27.66 21.07 -16.97
C VAL A 428 -26.60 20.64 -17.97
N ASN A 429 -26.95 19.68 -18.84
CA ASN A 429 -26.08 19.30 -19.97
C ASN A 429 -26.27 20.34 -21.09
N PHE A 430 -25.24 21.14 -21.33
CA PHE A 430 -25.21 22.15 -22.39
C PHE A 430 -24.14 21.88 -23.46
N ASP A 431 -23.81 20.60 -23.67
CA ASP A 431 -22.95 20.17 -24.76
C ASP A 431 -23.49 20.61 -26.11
N GLY A 432 -22.65 21.21 -26.94
CA GLY A 432 -23.10 21.68 -28.23
C GLY A 432 -22.10 22.54 -28.98
N GLU A 433 -22.49 22.97 -30.15
CA GLU A 433 -21.79 23.95 -30.97
C GLU A 433 -22.52 25.28 -30.88
N TYR A 434 -21.83 26.31 -30.40
CA TYR A 434 -22.37 27.64 -30.19
C TYR A 434 -21.65 28.65 -31.09
N GLU A 435 -22.40 29.45 -31.80
CA GLU A 435 -21.81 30.56 -32.55
C GLU A 435 -21.85 31.81 -31.68
N ILE A 436 -20.69 32.41 -31.43
CA ILE A 436 -20.54 33.63 -30.64
C ILE A 436 -20.02 34.75 -31.54
N ASN A 437 -20.78 35.84 -31.62
CA ASN A 437 -20.31 37.07 -32.28
C ASN A 437 -19.60 37.95 -31.29
N ILE A 438 -18.32 38.20 -31.55
CA ILE A 438 -17.46 39.10 -30.76
C ILE A 438 -17.16 40.32 -31.64
N ASN A 439 -17.91 41.40 -31.43
CA ASN A 439 -17.74 42.66 -32.12
C ASN A 439 -17.62 42.52 -33.67
N GLY A 440 -18.56 41.78 -34.28
CA GLY A 440 -18.65 41.60 -35.73
C GLY A 440 -17.87 40.39 -36.27
N ASN A 441 -17.11 39.67 -35.46
CA ASN A 441 -16.46 38.44 -35.87
C ASN A 441 -17.16 37.21 -35.26
N ASN A 442 -17.45 36.22 -36.05
CA ASN A 442 -18.07 34.98 -35.57
C ASN A 442 -17.02 33.96 -35.16
N TYR A 443 -17.22 33.37 -33.98
CA TYR A 443 -16.42 32.30 -33.41
C TYR A 443 -17.32 31.10 -33.14
N ASN A 444 -16.82 29.92 -33.47
CA ASN A 444 -17.53 28.66 -33.14
C ASN A 444 -16.95 28.09 -31.86
N LEU A 445 -17.74 28.05 -30.80
CA LEU A 445 -17.42 27.43 -29.50
C LEU A 445 -18.05 26.06 -29.43
N ILE A 446 -17.23 25.03 -29.36
CA ILE A 446 -17.64 23.63 -29.17
C ILE A 446 -17.47 23.29 -27.70
N ILE A 447 -18.54 22.92 -27.03
CA ILE A 447 -18.56 22.51 -25.62
C ILE A 447 -18.88 21.02 -25.56
N SER A 448 -18.10 20.27 -24.81
CA SER A 448 -18.32 18.83 -24.57
C SER A 448 -18.01 18.49 -23.12
N ASN A 449 -18.62 17.44 -22.60
CA ASN A 449 -18.51 16.98 -21.21
C ASN A 449 -18.87 18.08 -20.19
N SER A 450 -19.92 18.85 -20.47
CA SER A 450 -20.32 19.99 -19.63
C SER A 450 -20.83 19.59 -18.24
N GLN A 451 -21.19 18.34 -18.04
CA GLN A 451 -21.64 17.80 -16.75
C GLN A 451 -20.50 17.28 -15.87
N ASP A 452 -19.32 17.05 -16.48
CA ASP A 452 -18.16 16.46 -15.81
C ASP A 452 -16.95 17.40 -15.94
N ASN A 453 -15.92 16.97 -16.65
CA ASN A 453 -14.78 17.81 -17.00
C ASN A 453 -15.04 18.56 -18.29
N ILE A 454 -15.56 19.76 -18.19
CA ILE A 454 -15.88 20.58 -19.36
C ILE A 454 -14.67 20.74 -20.28
N ASN A 455 -14.87 20.41 -21.54
CA ASN A 455 -13.89 20.62 -22.59
C ASN A 455 -14.45 21.59 -23.61
N THR A 456 -13.66 22.62 -23.92
CA THR A 456 -14.04 23.62 -24.91
C THR A 456 -13.02 23.71 -26.03
N ARG A 457 -13.51 23.92 -27.23
CA ARG A 457 -12.71 24.21 -28.40
C ARG A 457 -13.26 25.41 -29.12
N VAL A 458 -12.44 26.40 -29.38
CA VAL A 458 -12.84 27.63 -30.06
C VAL A 458 -12.21 27.64 -31.43
N LYS A 459 -13.02 27.93 -32.46
CA LYS A 459 -12.58 28.11 -33.83
C LYS A 459 -12.99 29.47 -34.37
N LYS A 460 -12.08 30.09 -35.11
CA LYS A 460 -12.41 31.20 -36.02
C LYS A 460 -12.14 30.73 -37.45
N ASP A 461 -13.17 30.72 -38.27
CA ASP A 461 -13.13 30.08 -39.60
C ASP A 461 -12.68 28.62 -39.50
N SER A 462 -11.52 28.28 -40.02
CA SER A 462 -10.93 26.92 -39.95
C SER A 462 -9.77 26.81 -38.92
N ILE A 463 -9.48 27.88 -38.17
CA ILE A 463 -8.33 27.97 -37.26
C ILE A 463 -8.77 27.66 -35.83
N ASN A 464 -8.14 26.70 -35.17
CA ASN A 464 -8.32 26.47 -33.74
C ASN A 464 -7.57 27.52 -32.93
N LEU A 465 -8.26 28.18 -32.01
CA LEU A 465 -7.68 29.14 -31.08
C LEU A 465 -7.45 28.49 -29.72
N LYS A 466 -6.36 28.84 -29.06
CA LYS A 466 -6.11 28.42 -27.70
C LYS A 466 -7.13 29.03 -26.77
N SER A 467 -7.70 28.23 -25.90
CA SER A 467 -8.69 28.69 -24.91
C SER A 467 -8.41 28.10 -23.54
N LYS A 468 -8.85 28.84 -22.51
CA LYS A 468 -8.88 28.38 -21.12
C LYS A 468 -10.31 28.54 -20.61
N THR A 469 -10.84 27.48 -20.03
CA THR A 469 -12.21 27.43 -19.54
C THR A 469 -12.26 27.07 -18.09
N SER A 470 -13.19 27.67 -17.37
CA SER A 470 -13.60 27.24 -16.04
C SER A 470 -15.11 27.39 -15.91
N LEU A 471 -15.70 26.54 -15.09
CA LEU A 471 -17.12 26.55 -14.79
C LEU A 471 -17.27 26.68 -13.28
N GLN A 472 -18.13 27.61 -12.86
CA GLN A 472 -18.42 27.82 -11.45
C GLN A 472 -19.92 28.05 -11.31
N ASP A 473 -20.60 27.12 -10.67
CA ASP A 473 -22.06 27.06 -10.62
C ASP A 473 -22.68 27.10 -12.04
N ASP A 474 -23.57 28.04 -12.31
CA ASP A 474 -24.19 28.24 -13.62
C ASP A 474 -23.40 29.18 -14.55
N TRP A 475 -22.14 29.50 -14.21
CA TRP A 475 -21.33 30.46 -14.96
C TRP A 475 -20.14 29.77 -15.64
N LEU A 476 -20.09 29.92 -16.95
CA LEU A 476 -18.98 29.55 -17.81
C LEU A 476 -18.04 30.75 -17.99
N TYR A 477 -16.80 30.61 -17.62
CA TYR A 477 -15.72 31.58 -17.86
C TYR A 477 -14.81 31.04 -18.94
N LEU A 478 -14.62 31.80 -20.01
CA LEU A 478 -13.82 31.43 -21.16
C LEU A 478 -12.83 32.53 -21.50
N THR A 479 -11.55 32.22 -21.61
CA THR A 479 -10.52 33.09 -22.17
C THR A 479 -10.04 32.51 -23.49
N ILE A 480 -10.07 33.32 -24.54
CA ILE A 480 -9.66 32.97 -25.91
C ILE A 480 -8.40 33.76 -26.22
N PHE A 481 -7.35 33.09 -26.67
CA PHE A 481 -6.07 33.68 -27.02
C PHE A 481 -5.93 33.76 -28.55
N ASP A 482 -5.56 34.96 -29.08
CA ASP A 482 -5.21 35.13 -30.47
C ASP A 482 -3.67 35.24 -30.58
N GLU A 483 -3.03 34.12 -30.82
CA GLU A 483 -1.57 34.03 -30.94
C GLU A 483 -1.07 34.45 -32.33
N TYR A 484 -1.96 34.71 -33.28
CA TYR A 484 -1.62 35.10 -34.65
C TYR A 484 -1.46 36.62 -34.86
N LYS A 485 -1.78 37.40 -33.84
CA LYS A 485 -1.51 38.84 -33.84
C LYS A 485 -0.10 39.14 -33.34
N SER A 486 0.50 40.21 -33.88
CA SER A 486 1.86 40.67 -33.50
C SER A 486 2.06 41.01 -32.03
N LYS A 487 0.99 41.17 -31.26
CA LYS A 487 0.94 41.20 -29.79
C LYS A 487 -0.11 40.21 -29.38
N ALA A 488 0.25 39.30 -28.47
CA ALA A 488 -0.69 38.36 -27.86
C ALA A 488 -1.87 39.12 -27.28
N SER A 489 -3.08 38.87 -27.81
CA SER A 489 -4.32 39.48 -27.34
C SER A 489 -5.27 38.37 -26.90
N TYR A 490 -6.13 38.66 -25.97
CA TYR A 490 -7.11 37.71 -25.47
C TYR A 490 -8.48 38.36 -25.33
N ALA A 491 -9.52 37.55 -25.51
CA ALA A 491 -10.89 37.93 -25.17
C ALA A 491 -11.34 37.09 -23.95
N GLN A 492 -12.10 37.71 -23.06
CA GLN A 492 -12.65 37.06 -21.87
C GLN A 492 -14.17 37.13 -21.91
N LEU A 493 -14.80 36.01 -21.64
CA LEU A 493 -16.25 35.87 -21.63
C LEU A 493 -16.71 35.28 -20.30
N SER A 494 -17.80 35.83 -19.78
CA SER A 494 -18.55 35.29 -18.65
C SER A 494 -19.99 35.03 -19.14
N ALA A 495 -20.35 33.75 -19.25
CA ALA A 495 -21.62 33.32 -19.76
C ALA A 495 -22.42 32.57 -18.69
N LYS A 496 -23.66 32.99 -18.45
CA LYS A 496 -24.63 32.25 -17.65
C LYS A 496 -25.27 31.17 -18.50
N ILE A 497 -25.34 29.95 -17.96
CA ILE A 497 -26.07 28.83 -18.55
C ILE A 497 -27.58 29.08 -18.30
N ILE A 498 -28.35 29.29 -19.35
CA ILE A 498 -29.78 29.58 -19.26
C ILE A 498 -30.61 28.29 -19.40
N SER A 499 -30.17 27.38 -20.25
CA SER A 499 -30.82 26.08 -20.50
C SER A 499 -29.83 25.12 -21.17
N GLU A 500 -30.24 23.87 -21.42
CA GLU A 500 -29.46 22.84 -22.11
C GLU A 500 -28.82 23.28 -23.45
N ASN A 501 -29.38 24.32 -24.07
CA ASN A 501 -28.91 24.74 -25.37
C ASN A 501 -28.65 26.25 -25.47
N THR A 502 -28.79 27.02 -24.41
CA THR A 502 -28.67 28.48 -24.45
C THR A 502 -27.73 29.00 -23.40
N ILE A 503 -26.73 29.76 -23.81
CA ILE A 503 -25.84 30.52 -22.96
C ILE A 503 -25.93 32.01 -23.28
N SER A 504 -25.81 32.88 -22.26
CA SER A 504 -25.88 34.32 -22.43
C SER A 504 -24.94 35.01 -21.46
N GLY A 505 -24.26 36.03 -21.93
CA GLY A 505 -23.29 36.70 -21.09
C GLY A 505 -22.74 38.01 -21.67
N LEU A 506 -21.65 38.41 -21.06
CA LEU A 506 -20.87 39.58 -21.45
C LEU A 506 -19.39 39.23 -21.52
N GLY A 507 -18.64 39.99 -22.24
CA GLY A 507 -17.20 39.81 -22.36
C GLY A 507 -16.49 41.08 -22.74
N ILE A 508 -15.16 40.97 -22.75
CA ILE A 508 -14.23 41.96 -23.25
C ILE A 508 -13.53 41.34 -24.45
N ASP A 509 -13.53 42.04 -25.56
CA ASP A 509 -12.92 41.56 -26.81
C ASP A 509 -11.39 41.72 -26.83
N PHE A 510 -10.78 41.35 -27.92
CA PHE A 510 -9.31 41.44 -28.14
C PHE A 510 -8.76 42.88 -28.18
N ASN A 511 -9.62 43.91 -28.19
CA ASN A 511 -9.28 45.32 -28.15
C ASN A 511 -9.63 45.99 -26.82
N ASN A 512 -10.11 45.21 -25.82
CA ASN A 512 -10.66 45.64 -24.53
C ASN A 512 -12.04 46.34 -24.63
N ASP A 513 -12.80 46.16 -25.71
CA ASP A 513 -14.15 46.66 -25.83
C ASP A 513 -15.18 45.67 -25.27
N GLU A 514 -16.15 46.17 -24.52
CA GLU A 514 -17.22 45.35 -23.96
C GLU A 514 -18.19 44.88 -25.03
N PHE A 515 -18.63 43.64 -24.92
CA PHE A 515 -19.73 43.08 -25.76
C PHE A 515 -20.65 42.21 -24.95
N LYS A 516 -21.90 42.11 -25.44
CA LYS A 516 -22.92 41.18 -24.88
C LYS A 516 -23.28 40.16 -25.95
N PHE A 517 -23.54 38.93 -25.51
CA PHE A 517 -23.96 37.87 -26.40
C PHE A 517 -25.04 37.00 -25.78
N LYS A 518 -25.84 36.42 -26.64
CA LYS A 518 -26.74 35.30 -26.33
C LYS A 518 -26.70 34.39 -27.52
N THR A 519 -26.42 33.12 -27.26
CA THR A 519 -26.31 32.14 -28.33
C THR A 519 -27.01 30.85 -27.94
N THR A 520 -27.48 30.13 -28.96
CA THR A 520 -28.17 28.85 -28.80
C THR A 520 -27.39 27.81 -29.60
N SER A 521 -27.25 26.62 -29.04
CA SER A 521 -26.53 25.52 -29.70
C SER A 521 -27.30 25.07 -30.98
N ASN A 522 -26.57 25.00 -32.08
CA ASN A 522 -27.08 24.56 -33.36
C ASN A 522 -27.08 23.04 -33.55
N ARG A 523 -26.32 22.31 -32.71
CA ARG A 523 -26.13 20.86 -32.79
C ARG A 523 -25.82 20.23 -31.44
N LYS A 524 -26.62 19.24 -31.01
CA LYS A 524 -26.20 18.34 -29.92
C LYS A 524 -25.09 17.45 -30.44
N LEU A 525 -23.94 17.53 -29.80
CA LEU A 525 -22.84 16.59 -30.04
C LEU A 525 -23.32 15.19 -29.67
N LYS A 526 -23.30 14.27 -30.64
CA LYS A 526 -23.44 12.85 -30.30
C LYS A 526 -22.27 12.50 -29.41
N LYS A 527 -22.51 11.96 -28.21
CA LYS A 527 -21.44 11.29 -27.45
C LYS A 527 -20.74 10.35 -28.44
N SER A 528 -19.47 10.59 -28.72
CA SER A 528 -18.67 9.57 -29.37
C SER A 528 -18.73 8.40 -28.38
N LYS A 529 -19.41 7.33 -28.77
CA LYS A 529 -19.08 6.04 -28.17
C LYS A 529 -17.61 5.87 -28.50
N GLY A 530 -16.75 6.12 -27.50
CA GLY A 530 -15.39 5.62 -27.55
C GLY A 530 -15.56 4.16 -27.97
N GLU A 531 -14.82 3.71 -28.98
CA GLU A 531 -14.73 2.29 -29.25
C GLU A 531 -14.45 1.65 -27.91
N ASP A 532 -15.43 0.88 -27.48
CA ASP A 532 -15.39 0.08 -26.26
C ASP A 532 -14.32 -0.99 -26.54
N LEU A 533 -13.06 -0.57 -26.44
CA LEU A 533 -11.94 -1.47 -26.21
C LEU A 533 -12.18 -2.00 -24.80
N ARG A 534 -13.26 -2.81 -24.65
CA ARG A 534 -13.31 -3.80 -23.60
C ARG A 534 -12.02 -4.59 -23.78
N LEU A 535 -11.02 -4.20 -23.04
CA LEU A 535 -9.89 -5.07 -22.77
C LEU A 535 -10.55 -6.33 -22.17
N GLU A 536 -10.79 -7.33 -23.05
CA GLU A 536 -11.10 -8.68 -22.54
C GLU A 536 -10.08 -8.94 -21.47
N ALA A 537 -10.54 -9.36 -20.29
CA ALA A 537 -9.68 -9.59 -19.14
C ALA A 537 -8.47 -10.40 -19.62
N GLN A 538 -7.30 -9.77 -19.66
CA GLN A 538 -6.11 -10.37 -20.26
C GLN A 538 -5.90 -11.71 -19.57
N LYS A 539 -5.71 -12.76 -20.36
CA LYS A 539 -5.49 -14.10 -19.83
C LYS A 539 -4.26 -14.08 -18.95
N VAL A 540 -4.48 -14.20 -17.63
CA VAL A 540 -3.39 -14.23 -16.66
C VAL A 540 -2.60 -15.52 -16.85
N SER A 541 -1.31 -15.41 -17.02
CA SER A 541 -0.41 -16.55 -17.16
C SER A 541 -0.35 -17.35 -15.86
N LYS A 542 -0.22 -18.68 -15.98
CA LYS A 542 -0.06 -19.55 -14.80
C LYS A 542 1.21 -19.20 -14.04
N LEU A 543 1.15 -19.30 -12.72
CA LEU A 543 2.34 -19.21 -11.86
C LEU A 543 3.29 -20.37 -12.16
N THR A 544 4.56 -20.13 -11.98
CA THR A 544 5.60 -21.17 -11.99
C THR A 544 6.26 -21.23 -10.60
N TYR A 545 7.01 -22.27 -10.35
CA TYR A 545 7.63 -22.56 -9.07
C TYR A 545 9.14 -22.73 -9.23
N PRO A 546 9.95 -21.75 -8.77
CA PRO A 546 9.55 -20.39 -8.38
C PRO A 546 9.02 -19.58 -9.56
N ASN A 547 8.36 -18.43 -9.30
CA ASN A 547 7.78 -17.62 -10.38
C ASN A 547 8.82 -16.73 -11.09
N VAL A 548 9.92 -17.35 -11.45
CA VAL A 548 11.06 -16.73 -12.15
C VAL A 548 11.44 -17.57 -13.38
N GLY A 549 12.49 -17.15 -14.10
CA GLY A 549 13.05 -17.95 -15.21
C GLY A 549 13.38 -19.38 -14.75
N PHE A 550 13.15 -20.36 -15.63
CA PHE A 550 13.32 -21.80 -15.34
C PHE A 550 12.41 -22.38 -14.23
N GLY A 551 11.40 -21.64 -13.81
CA GLY A 551 10.42 -22.14 -12.84
C GLY A 551 9.60 -23.30 -13.42
N LEU A 552 9.25 -24.24 -12.55
CA LEU A 552 8.48 -25.44 -12.90
C LEU A 552 6.98 -25.10 -13.03
N THR A 553 6.27 -25.78 -13.89
CA THR A 553 4.82 -25.57 -14.09
C THR A 553 3.99 -26.14 -12.94
N GLU A 554 4.55 -27.03 -12.15
CA GLU A 554 3.96 -27.63 -10.96
C GLU A 554 4.99 -27.67 -9.84
N VAL A 555 4.50 -27.68 -8.59
CA VAL A 555 5.35 -27.84 -7.41
C VAL A 555 6.05 -29.20 -7.50
N PRO A 556 7.39 -29.25 -7.39
CA PRO A 556 8.11 -30.50 -7.46
C PRO A 556 7.71 -31.44 -6.32
N LYS A 557 7.55 -32.72 -6.65
CA LYS A 557 7.24 -33.80 -5.69
C LYS A 557 8.33 -34.85 -5.76
N SER A 558 8.66 -35.41 -4.59
CA SER A 558 9.53 -36.58 -4.54
C SER A 558 8.93 -37.72 -5.33
N LYS A 559 9.71 -38.30 -6.24
CA LYS A 559 9.33 -39.49 -7.02
C LYS A 559 9.95 -40.75 -6.44
N SER A 560 9.29 -41.89 -6.67
CA SER A 560 9.90 -43.19 -6.49
C SER A 560 10.48 -43.63 -7.83
N ILE A 561 11.78 -43.83 -7.87
CA ILE A 561 12.52 -44.08 -9.12
C ILE A 561 13.35 -45.35 -8.97
N HIS A 562 13.34 -46.19 -9.99
CA HIS A 562 14.20 -47.37 -10.16
C HIS A 562 15.19 -47.09 -11.30
N PHE A 563 16.43 -46.80 -11.00
CA PHE A 563 17.50 -46.76 -12.00
C PHE A 563 18.05 -48.18 -12.18
N LYS A 564 18.09 -48.66 -13.43
CA LYS A 564 18.55 -50.00 -13.78
C LYS A 564 19.88 -49.97 -14.48
N ASN A 565 20.71 -50.97 -14.25
CA ASN A 565 21.95 -51.28 -14.95
C ASN A 565 22.98 -50.12 -14.91
N ALA A 566 23.04 -49.37 -13.84
CA ALA A 566 23.98 -48.24 -13.67
C ALA A 566 25.37 -48.72 -13.19
N THR A 567 26.40 -47.90 -13.42
CA THR A 567 27.62 -47.96 -12.65
C THR A 567 27.45 -47.09 -11.41
N LEU A 568 27.37 -47.69 -10.19
CA LEU A 568 27.18 -46.97 -8.94
C LEU A 568 28.50 -46.71 -8.25
N TRP A 569 28.71 -45.44 -7.86
CA TRP A 569 29.82 -45.01 -7.02
C TRP A 569 29.27 -44.84 -5.61
N THR A 570 29.37 -45.90 -4.80
CA THR A 570 28.59 -46.00 -3.55
C THR A 570 29.16 -45.16 -2.41
N ASN A 571 30.47 -44.87 -2.44
CA ASN A 571 31.22 -44.28 -1.33
C ASN A 571 31.15 -45.07 -0.02
N GLU A 572 30.86 -46.40 -0.13
CA GLU A 572 30.76 -47.39 0.94
C GLU A 572 31.71 -48.53 0.61
N ASP A 573 31.78 -49.55 1.51
CA ASP A 573 32.65 -50.72 1.35
C ASP A 573 32.44 -51.45 0.03
N LEU A 574 31.26 -51.34 -0.56
CA LEU A 574 30.93 -51.94 -1.87
C LEU A 574 31.75 -51.30 -3.02
N GLY A 575 32.26 -50.09 -2.83
CA GLY A 575 33.08 -49.39 -3.82
C GLY A 575 32.29 -49.00 -5.08
N ILE A 576 32.96 -49.19 -6.26
CA ILE A 576 32.35 -48.93 -7.57
C ILE A 576 31.86 -50.27 -8.14
N VAL A 577 30.59 -50.33 -8.46
CA VAL A 577 29.94 -51.53 -8.97
C VAL A 577 29.23 -51.28 -10.32
N GLU A 578 29.36 -52.18 -11.25
CA GLU A 578 28.77 -52.10 -12.58
C GLU A 578 27.52 -52.96 -12.73
N ASN A 579 26.57 -52.52 -13.57
CA ASN A 579 25.31 -53.18 -13.84
C ASN A 579 24.51 -53.44 -12.55
N TYR A 580 24.39 -52.41 -11.71
CA TYR A 580 23.61 -52.41 -10.49
C TYR A 580 22.38 -51.53 -10.63
N ASP A 581 21.34 -51.96 -9.94
CA ASP A 581 20.10 -51.21 -9.81
C ASP A 581 20.10 -50.40 -8.50
N ILE A 582 19.38 -49.28 -8.47
CA ILE A 582 19.14 -48.51 -7.25
C ILE A 582 17.67 -48.07 -7.21
N LEU A 583 17.01 -48.37 -6.10
CA LEU A 583 15.69 -47.88 -5.78
C LEU A 583 15.76 -46.64 -4.90
N ILE A 584 15.08 -45.57 -5.32
CA ILE A 584 14.96 -44.34 -4.57
C ILE A 584 13.48 -44.08 -4.32
N SER A 585 13.10 -43.79 -3.07
CA SER A 585 11.73 -43.41 -2.69
C SER A 585 11.74 -42.46 -1.50
N LYS A 586 10.83 -41.48 -1.50
CA LYS A 586 10.71 -40.47 -0.44
C LYS A 586 12.05 -39.76 -0.13
N GLY A 587 12.86 -39.52 -1.18
CA GLY A 587 14.14 -38.84 -1.05
C GLY A 587 15.29 -39.70 -0.41
N LYS A 588 15.09 -41.02 -0.27
CA LYS A 588 16.07 -41.94 0.31
C LYS A 588 16.35 -43.11 -0.62
N ILE A 589 17.56 -43.62 -0.57
CA ILE A 589 17.93 -44.88 -1.19
C ILE A 589 17.24 -46.00 -0.38
N VAL A 590 16.50 -46.84 -1.05
CA VAL A 590 15.71 -47.96 -0.44
C VAL A 590 16.50 -49.26 -0.57
N GLU A 591 17.07 -49.53 -1.74
CA GLU A 591 17.77 -50.76 -2.06
C GLU A 591 18.81 -50.53 -3.16
N ILE A 592 19.93 -51.22 -3.08
CA ILE A 592 20.97 -51.33 -4.10
C ILE A 592 21.25 -52.82 -4.33
N GLY A 593 21.26 -53.27 -5.59
CA GLY A 593 21.53 -54.65 -5.93
C GLY A 593 21.54 -54.90 -7.43
N LYS A 594 21.60 -56.16 -7.83
CA LYS A 594 21.47 -56.59 -9.23
C LYS A 594 20.05 -57.15 -9.45
N ASP A 595 19.51 -56.91 -10.61
CA ASP A 595 18.23 -57.48 -11.06
C ASP A 595 17.09 -57.24 -10.06
N ILE A 596 17.00 -56.08 -9.46
CA ILE A 596 15.96 -55.75 -8.49
C ILE A 596 14.59 -55.71 -9.20
N ASN A 597 13.61 -56.35 -8.57
CA ASN A 597 12.22 -56.29 -9.05
C ASN A 597 11.67 -54.87 -8.83
N THR A 598 11.16 -54.24 -9.87
CA THR A 598 10.55 -52.91 -9.78
C THR A 598 9.26 -52.94 -8.96
N PRO A 599 9.17 -52.29 -7.80
CA PRO A 599 7.91 -52.23 -7.06
C PRO A 599 6.85 -51.41 -7.81
N PRO A 600 5.55 -51.67 -7.58
CA PRO A 600 4.48 -50.89 -8.19
C PRO A 600 4.60 -49.38 -7.89
N GLY A 601 4.39 -48.56 -8.89
CA GLY A 601 4.41 -47.10 -8.74
C GLY A 601 5.79 -46.42 -8.88
N TYR A 602 6.85 -47.20 -9.17
CA TYR A 602 8.16 -46.65 -9.48
C TYR A 602 8.29 -46.27 -10.97
N GLU A 603 8.87 -45.08 -11.22
CA GLU A 603 9.35 -44.69 -12.55
C GLU A 603 10.62 -45.49 -12.85
N VAL A 604 10.69 -46.17 -13.99
CA VAL A 604 11.88 -46.96 -14.37
C VAL A 604 12.75 -46.11 -15.32
N VAL A 605 14.03 -46.00 -14.99
CA VAL A 605 15.03 -45.31 -15.81
C VAL A 605 16.11 -46.32 -16.16
N ASP A 606 16.30 -46.59 -17.44
CA ASP A 606 17.44 -47.37 -17.92
C ASP A 606 18.72 -46.49 -17.84
N ALA A 607 19.62 -46.89 -16.96
CA ALA A 607 20.87 -46.21 -16.70
C ALA A 607 22.09 -46.99 -17.28
N THR A 608 21.86 -47.87 -18.23
CA THR A 608 22.92 -48.65 -18.89
C THR A 608 24.00 -47.70 -19.45
N GLY A 609 25.26 -47.90 -19.07
CA GLY A 609 26.40 -47.05 -19.42
C GLY A 609 26.40 -45.64 -18.74
N LYS A 610 25.53 -45.41 -17.78
CA LYS A 610 25.47 -44.21 -16.94
C LYS A 610 26.14 -44.48 -15.60
N HIS A 611 26.71 -43.41 -15.04
CA HIS A 611 27.25 -43.42 -13.69
C HIS A 611 26.30 -42.69 -12.73
N ILE A 612 26.07 -43.26 -11.57
CA ILE A 612 25.32 -42.67 -10.49
C ILE A 612 26.28 -42.46 -9.30
N THR A 613 26.39 -41.24 -8.85
CA THR A 613 27.19 -40.87 -7.67
C THR A 613 26.30 -40.19 -6.63
N SER A 614 26.79 -40.08 -5.39
CA SER A 614 26.21 -39.13 -4.42
C SER A 614 26.26 -37.72 -4.99
N GLY A 615 25.29 -36.88 -4.61
CA GLY A 615 25.31 -35.45 -4.94
C GLY A 615 26.50 -34.75 -4.27
N ILE A 616 27.00 -33.70 -4.92
CA ILE A 616 28.10 -32.89 -4.39
C ILE A 616 27.54 -32.05 -3.24
N ILE A 617 28.28 -32.01 -2.12
CA ILE A 617 28.02 -31.15 -0.98
C ILE A 617 29.06 -30.03 -1.02
N ASP A 618 28.61 -28.78 -1.08
CA ASP A 618 29.44 -27.59 -1.00
C ASP A 618 29.36 -27.01 0.41
N GLU A 619 30.46 -27.12 1.17
CA GLU A 619 30.54 -26.67 2.55
C GLU A 619 30.83 -25.18 2.72
N HIS A 620 31.02 -24.44 1.62
CA HIS A 620 31.31 -23.00 1.64
C HIS A 620 30.64 -22.24 0.53
N SER A 621 29.37 -21.92 0.72
CA SER A 621 28.56 -21.22 -0.28
C SER A 621 28.02 -19.90 0.24
N HIS A 622 27.71 -18.99 -0.70
CA HIS A 622 27.08 -17.69 -0.44
C HIS A 622 25.84 -17.46 -1.33
N MET A 623 25.33 -18.49 -1.98
CA MET A 623 24.14 -18.44 -2.83
C MET A 623 22.84 -18.63 -2.00
N ALA A 624 21.70 -18.48 -2.67
CA ALA A 624 20.38 -18.73 -2.10
C ALA A 624 20.08 -17.93 -0.83
N ALA A 625 20.69 -16.76 -0.66
CA ALA A 625 20.42 -15.83 0.44
C ALA A 625 20.29 -14.39 -0.08
N SER A 626 19.37 -13.61 0.49
CA SER A 626 19.16 -12.20 0.10
C SER A 626 20.32 -11.29 0.50
N SER A 627 21.03 -11.64 1.57
CA SER A 627 22.24 -11.00 2.06
C SER A 627 23.06 -12.03 2.81
N ILE A 628 24.38 -11.91 2.75
CA ILE A 628 25.32 -12.82 3.44
C ILE A 628 26.20 -12.12 4.46
N ASN A 629 26.15 -10.80 4.57
CA ASN A 629 26.98 -10.03 5.48
C ASN A 629 26.15 -9.16 6.42
N GLU A 630 26.48 -9.23 7.71
CA GLU A 630 26.14 -8.21 8.69
C GLU A 630 27.45 -7.72 9.31
N GLY A 631 28.00 -6.64 8.76
CA GLY A 631 29.29 -6.08 9.14
C GLY A 631 29.19 -4.87 10.06
N GLY A 632 28.01 -4.59 10.61
CA GLY A 632 27.80 -3.43 11.49
C GLY A 632 28.52 -3.50 12.84
N HIS A 633 28.88 -4.71 13.30
CA HIS A 633 29.61 -4.98 14.51
C HIS A 633 30.83 -5.89 14.25
N ASN A 634 31.79 -5.90 15.18
CA ASN A 634 32.90 -6.87 15.16
C ASN A 634 32.44 -8.30 15.42
N SER A 635 31.31 -8.45 16.12
CA SER A 635 30.66 -9.74 16.35
C SER A 635 29.16 -9.57 15.99
N SER A 636 28.69 -10.37 15.08
CA SER A 636 27.26 -10.49 14.69
C SER A 636 26.78 -11.94 14.86
N ALA A 637 27.19 -12.58 15.98
CA ALA A 637 26.84 -13.97 16.28
C ALA A 637 25.34 -14.24 16.39
N GLU A 638 24.55 -13.19 16.65
CA GLU A 638 23.10 -13.23 16.81
C GLU A 638 22.34 -13.32 15.48
N VAL A 639 22.96 -12.96 14.35
CA VAL A 639 22.30 -13.03 13.05
C VAL A 639 22.32 -14.44 12.47
N SER A 640 21.31 -14.78 11.67
CA SER A 640 21.21 -16.09 11.05
C SER A 640 20.94 -16.00 9.56
N ILE A 641 21.69 -16.77 8.78
CA ILE A 641 21.45 -16.97 7.35
C ILE A 641 20.06 -17.62 7.11
N MET A 642 19.57 -18.40 8.07
CA MET A 642 18.23 -19.02 7.96
C MET A 642 17.12 -17.98 7.78
N ASP A 643 17.28 -16.79 8.34
CA ASP A 643 16.30 -15.70 8.23
C ASP A 643 16.24 -15.08 6.83
N VAL A 644 17.25 -15.29 5.99
CA VAL A 644 17.41 -14.59 4.70
C VAL A 644 17.51 -15.51 3.49
N ILE A 645 17.16 -16.79 3.63
CA ILE A 645 17.11 -17.73 2.49
C ILE A 645 16.23 -17.15 1.38
N ASN A 646 16.73 -17.31 0.14
CA ASN A 646 16.07 -16.90 -1.09
C ASN A 646 15.85 -18.13 -2.00
N PRO A 647 14.67 -18.73 -2.03
CA PRO A 647 14.37 -19.91 -2.84
C PRO A 647 14.29 -19.60 -4.34
N ASP A 648 14.22 -18.31 -4.72
CA ASP A 648 14.10 -17.85 -6.10
C ASP A 648 15.46 -17.61 -6.78
N ASP A 649 16.57 -17.84 -6.06
CA ASP A 649 17.90 -17.64 -6.63
C ASP A 649 18.18 -18.67 -7.74
N VAL A 650 18.35 -18.20 -8.95
CA VAL A 650 18.63 -19.04 -10.13
C VAL A 650 19.91 -19.89 -9.97
N ASN A 651 20.80 -19.53 -9.05
CA ASN A 651 21.99 -20.31 -8.76
C ASN A 651 21.65 -21.66 -8.12
N ILE A 652 20.48 -21.81 -7.47
CA ILE A 652 19.98 -23.12 -7.04
C ILE A 652 19.84 -24.04 -8.25
N TYR A 653 19.15 -23.59 -9.29
CA TYR A 653 18.93 -24.34 -10.51
C TYR A 653 20.26 -24.66 -11.22
N ARG A 654 21.17 -23.69 -11.31
CA ARG A 654 22.47 -23.86 -11.98
C ARG A 654 23.36 -24.86 -11.27
N ASN A 655 23.43 -24.81 -9.94
CA ASN A 655 24.24 -25.74 -9.14
C ASN A 655 23.65 -27.15 -9.16
N LEU A 656 22.33 -27.30 -9.14
CA LEU A 656 21.67 -28.61 -9.37
C LEU A 656 22.06 -29.19 -10.74
N ALA A 657 22.08 -28.38 -11.80
CA ALA A 657 22.53 -28.84 -13.13
C ALA A 657 24.00 -29.27 -13.14
N GLY A 658 24.83 -28.74 -12.24
CA GLY A 658 26.24 -29.14 -12.04
C GLY A 658 26.42 -30.32 -11.08
N GLY A 659 25.35 -30.87 -10.49
CA GLY A 659 25.42 -32.00 -9.56
C GLY A 659 25.55 -31.64 -8.08
N VAL A 660 25.54 -30.34 -7.71
CA VAL A 660 25.51 -29.91 -6.31
C VAL A 660 24.10 -30.06 -5.77
N THR A 661 23.92 -30.77 -4.67
CA THR A 661 22.62 -31.08 -4.08
C THR A 661 22.39 -30.46 -2.71
N THR A 662 23.48 -30.15 -2.01
CA THR A 662 23.45 -29.59 -0.64
C THR A 662 24.53 -28.53 -0.52
N VAL A 663 24.21 -27.43 0.14
CA VAL A 663 25.17 -26.35 0.40
C VAL A 663 25.09 -25.88 1.85
N GLN A 664 26.23 -25.56 2.43
CA GLN A 664 26.31 -24.79 3.66
C GLN A 664 26.48 -23.31 3.29
N ILE A 665 25.49 -22.50 3.64
CA ILE A 665 25.52 -21.07 3.38
C ILE A 665 26.11 -20.39 4.61
N LEU A 666 27.25 -19.76 4.41
CA LEU A 666 28.01 -19.09 5.46
C LEU A 666 27.78 -17.59 5.44
N HIS A 667 27.86 -16.97 6.61
CA HIS A 667 28.11 -15.53 6.69
C HIS A 667 29.42 -15.19 5.98
N GLY A 668 29.48 -14.09 5.27
CA GLY A 668 30.70 -13.65 4.59
C GLY A 668 31.77 -13.16 5.57
N SER A 669 32.99 -12.96 5.08
CA SER A 669 34.14 -12.54 5.91
C SER A 669 34.16 -11.04 6.17
N ALA A 670 33.02 -10.45 6.58
CA ALA A 670 32.89 -9.01 6.83
C ALA A 670 33.43 -8.60 8.23
N ASN A 671 33.36 -9.49 9.21
CA ASN A 671 33.76 -9.25 10.61
C ASN A 671 34.37 -10.51 11.23
N PRO A 672 35.09 -10.38 12.37
CA PRO A 672 35.77 -11.51 12.99
C PRO A 672 34.87 -12.66 13.42
N ILE A 673 33.71 -12.33 13.99
CA ILE A 673 32.65 -13.26 14.37
C ILE A 673 31.44 -12.92 13.55
N GLY A 674 31.17 -13.72 12.53
CA GLY A 674 29.99 -13.59 11.65
C GLY A 674 28.78 -14.27 12.25
N GLY A 675 27.72 -14.42 11.43
CA GLY A 675 26.49 -15.02 11.86
C GLY A 675 26.43 -16.54 11.79
N GLN A 676 25.29 -17.07 12.19
CA GLN A 676 24.95 -18.48 12.15
C GLN A 676 24.71 -18.90 10.69
N SER A 677 25.21 -20.07 10.33
CA SER A 677 25.10 -20.66 9.00
C SER A 677 23.79 -21.40 8.80
N ALA A 678 23.43 -21.66 7.54
CA ALA A 678 22.36 -22.55 7.17
C ALA A 678 22.86 -23.68 6.27
N ILE A 679 22.41 -24.92 6.49
CA ILE A 679 22.60 -26.03 5.55
C ILE A 679 21.28 -26.26 4.85
N ILE A 680 21.28 -26.19 3.52
CA ILE A 680 20.08 -26.40 2.70
C ILE A 680 20.28 -27.45 1.62
N LYS A 681 19.22 -28.18 1.32
CA LYS A 681 19.07 -29.00 0.10
C LYS A 681 18.63 -28.10 -1.04
N LEU A 682 19.28 -28.20 -2.19
CA LEU A 682 18.95 -27.42 -3.37
C LEU A 682 17.69 -27.95 -4.05
N LYS A 683 16.51 -27.56 -3.52
CA LYS A 683 15.20 -27.99 -4.03
C LYS A 683 14.56 -26.85 -4.83
N TRP A 684 14.84 -26.77 -6.12
CA TRP A 684 14.26 -25.75 -6.98
C TRP A 684 12.73 -25.82 -7.04
N GLY A 685 12.06 -24.72 -6.73
CA GLY A 685 10.60 -24.62 -6.70
C GLY A 685 9.92 -25.04 -5.41
N SER A 686 10.70 -25.45 -4.40
CA SER A 686 10.19 -25.72 -3.05
C SER A 686 10.07 -24.45 -2.21
N GLU A 687 9.35 -24.55 -1.11
CA GLU A 687 9.29 -23.51 -0.08
C GLU A 687 10.56 -23.49 0.76
N ILE A 688 10.80 -22.36 1.46
CA ILE A 688 12.02 -22.16 2.26
C ILE A 688 12.19 -23.28 3.30
N GLU A 689 11.12 -23.62 4.03
CA GLU A 689 11.18 -24.62 5.11
C GLU A 689 11.55 -26.01 4.61
N ASP A 690 11.13 -26.38 3.38
CA ASP A 690 11.44 -27.67 2.77
C ASP A 690 12.91 -27.79 2.33
N MET A 691 13.62 -26.64 2.24
CA MET A 691 15.02 -26.61 1.84
C MET A 691 15.97 -26.88 2.99
N PHE A 692 15.60 -26.59 4.24
CA PHE A 692 16.50 -26.83 5.37
C PHE A 692 16.86 -28.32 5.50
N PHE A 693 18.12 -28.55 5.81
CA PHE A 693 18.61 -29.92 6.07
C PHE A 693 18.26 -30.29 7.51
N GLU A 694 17.31 -31.22 7.65
CA GLU A 694 16.85 -31.68 8.97
C GLU A 694 17.98 -32.38 9.74
N GLY A 695 18.16 -32.01 11.01
CA GLY A 695 19.20 -32.58 11.87
C GLY A 695 20.61 -32.02 11.63
N ALA A 696 20.75 -30.98 10.79
CA ALA A 696 22.04 -30.30 10.63
C ALA A 696 22.52 -29.70 11.94
N ALA A 697 23.82 -29.89 12.25
CA ALA A 697 24.42 -29.22 13.38
C ALA A 697 24.44 -27.71 13.20
N PRO A 698 24.30 -26.91 14.27
CA PRO A 698 24.45 -25.45 14.18
C PRO A 698 25.92 -25.09 13.95
N PHE A 699 26.13 -24.07 13.10
CA PHE A 699 27.46 -23.53 12.80
C PHE A 699 27.44 -22.01 12.94
N ILE A 700 28.60 -21.45 13.30
CA ILE A 700 28.84 -20.01 13.29
C ILE A 700 30.13 -19.73 12.52
N LYS A 701 30.13 -18.66 11.73
CA LYS A 701 31.29 -18.25 10.93
C LYS A 701 32.27 -17.43 11.74
N PHE A 702 33.52 -17.84 11.74
CA PHE A 702 34.66 -17.02 12.10
C PHE A 702 35.48 -16.66 10.86
N ALA A 703 35.99 -15.45 10.80
CA ALA A 703 36.85 -15.00 9.73
C ALA A 703 38.14 -14.36 10.26
N LEU A 704 39.25 -14.67 9.60
CA LEU A 704 40.56 -14.15 9.89
C LEU A 704 41.16 -13.55 8.60
N GLY A 705 42.14 -12.67 8.76
CA GLY A 705 42.92 -12.15 7.64
C GLY A 705 42.53 -10.76 7.19
N GLU A 706 42.84 -10.42 5.93
CA GLU A 706 42.81 -9.06 5.40
C GLU A 706 41.40 -8.47 5.32
N ASN A 707 40.41 -9.26 4.90
CA ASN A 707 39.03 -8.78 4.78
C ASN A 707 38.48 -8.26 6.11
N VAL A 708 38.76 -8.98 7.18
CA VAL A 708 38.33 -8.61 8.53
C VAL A 708 39.03 -7.36 9.02
N LYS A 709 40.32 -7.20 8.73
CA LYS A 709 41.06 -5.98 9.04
C LYS A 709 40.46 -4.77 8.36
N GLN A 710 40.09 -4.89 7.07
CA GLN A 710 39.53 -3.80 6.30
C GLN A 710 38.17 -3.37 6.81
N SER A 711 37.30 -4.28 7.25
CA SER A 711 35.98 -3.96 7.79
C SER A 711 36.05 -3.17 9.11
N ASN A 712 37.16 -3.26 9.84
CA ASN A 712 37.37 -2.62 11.13
C ASN A 712 38.37 -1.44 11.10
N TRP A 713 38.71 -0.94 9.92
CA TRP A 713 39.46 0.29 9.77
C TRP A 713 38.63 1.50 10.17
N GLY A 714 38.57 1.78 11.47
CA GLY A 714 37.86 2.87 12.11
C GLY A 714 38.78 3.79 12.86
#